data_59fec319072152e3a002739ea86881c5
#
_entry.id   59fec319072152e3a002739ea86881c5
#
_cell.length_a   1.000
_cell.length_b   1.000
_cell.length_c   1.000
_cell.angle_alpha   90.00
_cell.angle_beta   90.00
_cell.angle_gamma   90.00
#
_symmetry.space_group_name_H-M   'P 1'
#
loop_
_entity.id
_entity.type
_entity.pdbx_description
1 polymer ?
#
loop_
_entity_poly.entity_id
_entity_poly.type
_entity_poly.pdbx_seq_one_letter_code
_entity_poly.pdbx_strand_id
1 'polypeptide(L)'
;MKELIQFLPAYFARNFGITLQGILFVLANDASFFRALSGKKRIIKGILIFLISFNTINLLAAFSYTRLAPHITTPMGDFAVAVLATFIPMIPGLFLYRKLIDQTYSTALLGYMLFPLADCLSMMFAFSQLQRAIYTVALSILFIFLFRQEMEYLAKKHRMLHSSVYFNVGICTFMLLILAETESPRILLRGYGGITPDYENTLAFIGLLLTLAAVAFIKFDIRSIMRYEDYLHIYEDDPLTGLKKISFLVDHGPALIRSWNSRKWKPAMFFINLKRFSLYNRMYGNIKGDEALKLLAGKLQTLFPHSILCHMSDDYFFGIIPEHMAGEGMEKFRQYLLSCRGEAQTELKAGIYLLPKDITAVNFQAHYMEYLDRARMAMEWAYDQNNETVSYYNKQISGYFKRHMYVTRYINRAVEKRWLKVYYQPVIDVKTEKLLEYEALARWDDPAYGLLQPWQFIEPLEKANLIYKVDTFILAQYGRERQECMKRGEHLAPISFNLSRTDFYSCDIYSIVKDTMEQYEIPPDALHVEITESAVTRDLEQLKEAIRKFHDLGLEVWMDDFGSGYSNLNILKELDFDVIKLDMAFLRNFDCDSAIIIKNIIHMARELNIRTLAEGVETRDLFDFLQEAGCDMAQGYYFSRPIPLDEIQEKGFMLP
;
A
#
# COMPACT_ATOMS: atom_id res chain seq x y z
N MET A 1 -32.88 -28.92 -58.98
CA MET A 1 -32.02 -30.00 -58.46
C MET A 1 -30.92 -30.42 -59.46
N LYS A 2 -31.23 -30.65 -60.79
CA LYS A 2 -30.18 -30.93 -61.78
C LYS A 2 -29.13 -29.82 -61.92
N GLU A 3 -29.54 -28.55 -61.94
CA GLU A 3 -28.63 -27.39 -61.99
C GLU A 3 -27.75 -27.29 -60.74
N LEU A 4 -28.30 -27.59 -59.56
CA LEU A 4 -27.55 -27.59 -58.29
C LEU A 4 -26.47 -28.68 -58.28
N ILE A 5 -26.77 -29.88 -58.86
CA ILE A 5 -25.82 -30.99 -58.93
C ILE A 5 -24.68 -30.68 -59.93
N GLN A 6 -24.96 -29.97 -61.00
CA GLN A 6 -23.94 -29.51 -61.95
C GLN A 6 -23.05 -28.38 -61.40
N PHE A 7 -23.61 -27.56 -60.53
CA PHE A 7 -22.90 -26.44 -59.88
C PHE A 7 -21.97 -26.91 -58.74
N LEU A 8 -22.33 -27.98 -58.01
CA LEU A 8 -21.60 -28.46 -56.84
C LEU A 8 -20.10 -28.72 -57.07
N PRO A 9 -19.64 -29.41 -58.15
CA PRO A 9 -18.22 -29.66 -58.36
C PRO A 9 -17.40 -28.39 -58.56
N ALA A 10 -17.91 -27.43 -59.31
CA ALA A 10 -17.25 -26.15 -59.55
C ALA A 10 -17.20 -25.30 -58.24
N TYR A 11 -18.28 -25.34 -57.46
CA TYR A 11 -18.36 -24.70 -56.17
C TYR A 11 -17.35 -25.26 -55.18
N PHE A 12 -17.26 -26.61 -55.05
CA PHE A 12 -16.29 -27.23 -54.14
C PHE A 12 -14.86 -27.00 -54.58
N ALA A 13 -14.55 -27.05 -55.87
CA ALA A 13 -13.22 -26.76 -56.38
C ALA A 13 -12.82 -25.29 -56.09
N ARG A 14 -13.76 -24.36 -56.26
CA ARG A 14 -13.54 -22.92 -56.00
C ARG A 14 -13.38 -22.61 -54.52
N ASN A 15 -14.17 -23.24 -53.63
CA ASN A 15 -14.18 -22.95 -52.21
C ASN A 15 -13.29 -23.88 -51.38
N PHE A 16 -12.57 -24.83 -52.01
CA PHE A 16 -11.69 -25.76 -51.27
C PHE A 16 -10.63 -25.03 -50.43
N GLY A 17 -9.99 -23.99 -51.02
CA GLY A 17 -9.00 -23.15 -50.32
C GLY A 17 -9.59 -22.46 -49.10
N ILE A 18 -10.76 -21.83 -49.25
CA ILE A 18 -11.44 -21.10 -48.17
C ILE A 18 -11.87 -22.04 -47.03
N THR A 19 -12.35 -23.24 -47.40
CA THR A 19 -12.73 -24.28 -46.42
C THR A 19 -11.51 -24.79 -45.66
N LEU A 20 -10.39 -25.02 -46.31
CA LEU A 20 -9.14 -25.46 -45.70
C LEU A 20 -8.56 -24.36 -44.76
N GLN A 21 -8.65 -23.10 -45.17
CA GLN A 21 -8.29 -21.95 -44.35
C GLN A 21 -9.11 -21.88 -43.04
N GLY A 22 -10.42 -22.07 -43.14
CA GLY A 22 -11.29 -22.11 -41.97
C GLY A 22 -10.87 -23.19 -40.95
N ILE A 23 -10.48 -24.36 -41.45
CA ILE A 23 -9.95 -25.45 -40.61
C ILE A 23 -8.62 -25.05 -39.97
N LEU A 24 -7.68 -24.52 -40.75
CA LEU A 24 -6.37 -24.07 -40.25
C LEU A 24 -6.51 -22.96 -39.20
N PHE A 25 -7.45 -22.06 -39.39
CA PHE A 25 -7.76 -20.99 -38.44
C PHE A 25 -8.32 -21.55 -37.13
N VAL A 26 -9.27 -22.48 -37.18
CA VAL A 26 -9.79 -23.16 -35.99
C VAL A 26 -8.66 -23.87 -35.23
N LEU A 27 -7.77 -24.56 -35.96
CA LEU A 27 -6.62 -25.24 -35.37
C LEU A 27 -5.59 -24.27 -34.77
N ALA A 28 -5.35 -23.13 -35.38
CA ALA A 28 -4.36 -22.15 -34.93
C ALA A 28 -4.83 -21.30 -33.72
N ASN A 29 -6.11 -20.95 -33.65
CA ASN A 29 -6.68 -20.24 -32.49
C ASN A 29 -6.72 -21.09 -31.22
N ASP A 30 -6.55 -22.39 -31.36
CA ASP A 30 -6.71 -23.34 -30.28
C ASP A 30 -5.38 -23.94 -29.80
N ALA A 31 -4.31 -23.17 -29.79
CA ALA A 31 -3.08 -23.58 -29.09
C ALA A 31 -3.27 -23.68 -27.55
N SER A 32 -4.21 -22.93 -26.97
CA SER A 32 -4.72 -23.15 -25.60
C SER A 32 -5.68 -24.35 -25.53
N PHE A 33 -6.42 -24.61 -26.59
CA PHE A 33 -7.30 -25.75 -26.79
C PHE A 33 -6.50 -27.08 -26.88
N PHE A 34 -5.36 -27.12 -27.50
CA PHE A 34 -4.48 -28.30 -27.48
C PHE A 34 -3.99 -28.66 -26.06
N ARG A 35 -3.85 -27.73 -25.14
CA ARG A 35 -3.51 -27.99 -23.73
C ARG A 35 -4.71 -28.45 -22.89
N ALA A 36 -5.93 -28.09 -23.26
CA ALA A 36 -7.16 -28.41 -22.53
C ALA A 36 -7.87 -29.69 -23.01
N LEU A 37 -7.37 -30.33 -24.06
CA LEU A 37 -8.06 -31.44 -24.73
C LEU A 37 -7.71 -32.81 -24.18
N SER A 38 -8.50 -33.24 -23.25
CA SER A 38 -8.70 -34.67 -22.97
C SER A 38 -9.75 -35.35 -23.88
N GLY A 39 -10.27 -34.64 -24.91
CA GLY A 39 -11.36 -35.18 -25.72
C GLY A 39 -11.29 -34.89 -27.21
N LYS A 40 -10.55 -35.73 -28.00
CA LYS A 40 -10.51 -35.70 -29.48
C LYS A 40 -11.89 -35.55 -30.16
N LYS A 41 -12.96 -36.05 -29.53
CA LYS A 41 -14.33 -36.00 -30.08
C LYS A 41 -14.93 -34.58 -30.17
N ARG A 42 -14.54 -33.65 -29.33
CA ARG A 42 -15.09 -32.28 -29.28
C ARG A 42 -14.54 -31.41 -30.40
N ILE A 43 -13.26 -31.56 -30.75
CA ILE A 43 -12.60 -30.89 -31.87
C ILE A 43 -13.22 -31.33 -33.18
N ILE A 44 -13.29 -32.65 -33.40
CA ILE A 44 -13.82 -33.21 -34.64
C ILE A 44 -15.26 -32.74 -34.85
N LYS A 45 -16.08 -32.72 -33.79
CA LYS A 45 -17.44 -32.21 -33.83
C LYS A 45 -17.49 -30.72 -34.19
N GLY A 46 -16.62 -29.88 -33.60
CA GLY A 46 -16.51 -28.42 -33.87
C GLY A 46 -16.10 -28.16 -35.34
N ILE A 47 -15.09 -28.85 -35.83
CA ILE A 47 -14.64 -28.77 -37.24
C ILE A 47 -15.74 -29.23 -38.18
N LEU A 48 -16.42 -30.32 -37.89
CA LEU A 48 -17.50 -30.85 -38.73
C LEU A 48 -18.71 -29.90 -38.82
N ILE A 49 -19.10 -29.32 -37.72
CA ILE A 49 -20.21 -28.34 -37.67
C ILE A 49 -19.83 -27.06 -38.40
N PHE A 50 -18.58 -26.57 -38.22
CA PHE A 50 -18.07 -25.41 -38.95
C PHE A 50 -18.08 -25.69 -40.48
N LEU A 51 -17.54 -26.83 -40.92
CA LEU A 51 -17.50 -27.23 -42.32
C LEU A 51 -18.89 -27.29 -42.93
N ILE A 52 -19.84 -27.93 -42.25
CA ILE A 52 -21.21 -28.09 -42.75
C ILE A 52 -21.90 -26.72 -42.80
N SER A 53 -21.84 -25.95 -41.76
CA SER A 53 -22.55 -24.68 -41.67
C SER A 53 -21.98 -23.65 -42.65
N PHE A 54 -20.65 -23.49 -42.70
CA PHE A 54 -19.97 -22.56 -43.58
C PHE A 54 -20.21 -22.88 -45.04
N ASN A 55 -20.03 -24.16 -45.42
CA ASN A 55 -20.26 -24.55 -46.81
C ASN A 55 -21.74 -24.50 -47.21
N THR A 56 -22.66 -24.83 -46.34
CA THR A 56 -24.09 -24.73 -46.65
C THR A 56 -24.52 -23.27 -46.85
N ILE A 57 -24.06 -22.35 -46.00
CA ILE A 57 -24.39 -20.93 -46.10
C ILE A 57 -23.78 -20.31 -47.35
N ASN A 58 -22.49 -20.60 -47.65
CA ASN A 58 -21.85 -20.11 -48.84
C ASN A 58 -22.44 -20.71 -50.15
N LEU A 59 -22.84 -21.97 -50.10
CA LEU A 59 -23.56 -22.61 -51.22
C LEU A 59 -24.89 -21.93 -51.49
N LEU A 60 -25.66 -21.62 -50.46
CA LEU A 60 -26.92 -20.90 -50.57
C LEU A 60 -26.72 -19.48 -51.09
N ALA A 61 -25.70 -18.76 -50.60
CA ALA A 61 -25.37 -17.42 -51.06
C ALA A 61 -24.94 -17.42 -52.54
N ALA A 62 -24.05 -18.35 -52.94
CA ALA A 62 -23.62 -18.49 -54.33
C ALA A 62 -24.76 -18.88 -55.28
N PHE A 63 -25.68 -19.75 -54.81
CA PHE A 63 -26.87 -20.13 -55.56
C PHE A 63 -27.88 -18.95 -55.70
N SER A 64 -28.05 -18.18 -54.67
CA SER A 64 -28.89 -16.96 -54.69
C SER A 64 -28.29 -15.92 -55.63
N TYR A 65 -26.97 -15.72 -55.60
CA TYR A 65 -26.29 -14.80 -56.50
C TYR A 65 -26.44 -15.21 -57.97
N THR A 66 -26.24 -16.50 -58.31
CA THR A 66 -26.38 -17.00 -59.68
C THR A 66 -27.81 -16.88 -60.24
N ARG A 67 -28.79 -16.83 -59.35
CA ARG A 67 -30.21 -16.59 -59.74
C ARG A 67 -30.58 -15.10 -59.85
N LEU A 68 -30.01 -14.24 -59.02
CA LEU A 68 -30.32 -12.82 -58.99
C LEU A 68 -29.53 -12.00 -60.01
N ALA A 69 -28.27 -12.36 -60.24
CA ALA A 69 -27.38 -11.64 -61.14
C ALA A 69 -27.90 -11.47 -62.60
N PRO A 70 -28.60 -12.45 -63.23
CA PRO A 70 -29.15 -12.25 -64.57
C PRO A 70 -30.24 -11.22 -64.69
N HIS A 71 -30.87 -10.83 -63.57
CA HIS A 71 -31.95 -9.87 -63.51
C HIS A 71 -31.54 -8.45 -63.16
N ILE A 72 -30.23 -8.23 -62.94
CA ILE A 72 -29.67 -6.95 -62.55
C ILE A 72 -28.91 -6.36 -63.72
N THR A 73 -29.38 -5.26 -64.24
CA THR A 73 -28.83 -4.65 -65.46
C THR A 73 -27.89 -3.49 -65.23
N THR A 74 -27.57 -3.20 -63.98
CA THR A 74 -26.64 -2.09 -63.60
C THR A 74 -25.41 -2.58 -62.87
N PRO A 75 -24.21 -2.05 -63.22
CA PRO A 75 -22.94 -2.44 -62.53
C PRO A 75 -23.01 -2.21 -61.00
N MET A 76 -23.75 -1.23 -60.57
CA MET A 76 -23.92 -0.91 -59.16
C MET A 76 -24.82 -1.90 -58.40
N GLY A 77 -25.80 -2.47 -59.14
CA GLY A 77 -26.65 -3.53 -58.62
C GLY A 77 -25.89 -4.87 -58.46
N ASP A 78 -25.05 -5.22 -59.42
CA ASP A 78 -24.19 -6.41 -59.34
C ASP A 78 -23.23 -6.32 -58.18
N PHE A 79 -22.64 -5.14 -57.98
CA PHE A 79 -21.78 -4.87 -56.80
C PHE A 79 -22.53 -5.03 -55.49
N ALA A 80 -23.70 -4.43 -55.36
CA ALA A 80 -24.52 -4.50 -54.16
C ALA A 80 -24.92 -5.95 -53.81
N VAL A 81 -25.28 -6.75 -54.82
CA VAL A 81 -25.62 -8.18 -54.63
C VAL A 81 -24.40 -9.02 -54.25
N ALA A 82 -23.24 -8.76 -54.85
CA ALA A 82 -22.00 -9.43 -54.46
C ALA A 82 -21.61 -9.15 -52.99
N VAL A 83 -21.70 -7.88 -52.55
CA VAL A 83 -21.48 -7.46 -51.18
C VAL A 83 -22.47 -8.13 -50.21
N LEU A 84 -23.77 -8.10 -50.53
CA LEU A 84 -24.81 -8.73 -49.71
C LEU A 84 -24.64 -10.25 -49.63
N ALA A 85 -24.33 -10.90 -50.75
CA ALA A 85 -24.06 -12.37 -50.80
C ALA A 85 -22.90 -12.81 -49.94
N THR A 86 -21.92 -11.93 -49.72
CA THR A 86 -20.78 -12.20 -48.86
C THR A 86 -21.06 -11.92 -47.38
N PHE A 87 -21.75 -10.80 -47.13
CA PHE A 87 -21.98 -10.36 -45.75
C PHE A 87 -23.07 -11.17 -45.02
N ILE A 88 -24.18 -11.50 -45.72
CA ILE A 88 -25.29 -12.22 -45.10
C ILE A 88 -24.86 -13.58 -44.53
N PRO A 89 -24.04 -14.39 -45.18
CA PRO A 89 -23.55 -15.66 -44.63
C PRO A 89 -22.56 -15.49 -43.45
N MET A 90 -21.82 -14.38 -43.41
CA MET A 90 -20.84 -14.15 -42.32
C MET A 90 -21.50 -13.97 -40.95
N ILE A 91 -22.65 -13.32 -40.87
CA ILE A 91 -23.33 -13.04 -39.62
C ILE A 91 -23.71 -14.32 -38.84
N PRO A 92 -24.45 -15.28 -39.43
CA PRO A 92 -24.72 -16.57 -38.81
C PRO A 92 -23.45 -17.39 -38.49
N GLY A 93 -22.45 -17.33 -39.38
CA GLY A 93 -21.17 -18.00 -39.19
C GLY A 93 -20.43 -17.51 -37.94
N LEU A 94 -20.39 -16.20 -37.69
CA LEU A 94 -19.82 -15.59 -36.50
C LEU A 94 -20.55 -16.01 -35.21
N PHE A 95 -21.89 -16.06 -35.24
CA PHE A 95 -22.68 -16.50 -34.09
C PHE A 95 -22.47 -17.99 -33.78
N LEU A 96 -22.41 -18.82 -34.84
CA LEU A 96 -22.19 -20.28 -34.68
C LEU A 96 -20.78 -20.56 -34.16
N TYR A 97 -19.79 -19.87 -34.66
CA TYR A 97 -18.40 -19.97 -34.22
C TYR A 97 -18.25 -19.59 -32.74
N ARG A 98 -18.85 -18.48 -32.30
CA ARG A 98 -18.87 -18.08 -30.87
C ARG A 98 -19.49 -19.15 -29.99
N LYS A 99 -20.67 -19.71 -30.38
CA LYS A 99 -21.39 -20.70 -29.58
C LYS A 99 -20.66 -22.04 -29.45
N LEU A 100 -19.83 -22.38 -30.45
CA LEU A 100 -19.13 -23.65 -30.50
C LEU A 100 -17.79 -23.65 -29.78
N ILE A 101 -17.08 -22.54 -29.78
CA ILE A 101 -15.68 -22.45 -29.32
C ILE A 101 -15.55 -21.66 -28.02
N ASP A 102 -16.62 -21.08 -27.53
CA ASP A 102 -16.62 -20.22 -26.31
C ASP A 102 -15.60 -19.06 -26.38
N GLN A 103 -15.28 -18.63 -27.61
CA GLN A 103 -14.34 -17.56 -27.88
C GLN A 103 -15.07 -16.23 -28.15
N THR A 104 -14.30 -15.14 -28.01
CA THR A 104 -14.80 -13.80 -28.19
C THR A 104 -15.03 -13.42 -29.63
N TYR A 105 -15.96 -12.50 -29.88
CA TYR A 105 -16.19 -11.91 -31.19
C TYR A 105 -14.93 -11.38 -31.88
N SER A 106 -13.99 -10.83 -31.08
CA SER A 106 -12.77 -10.20 -31.60
C SER A 106 -11.81 -11.17 -32.26
N THR A 107 -11.60 -12.37 -31.69
CA THR A 107 -10.73 -13.39 -32.32
C THR A 107 -11.35 -14.02 -33.55
N ALA A 108 -12.65 -14.28 -33.48
CA ALA A 108 -13.37 -14.76 -34.66
C ALA A 108 -13.36 -13.71 -35.79
N LEU A 109 -13.58 -12.45 -35.46
CA LEU A 109 -13.58 -11.34 -36.44
C LEU A 109 -12.20 -11.20 -37.09
N LEU A 110 -11.11 -11.19 -36.30
CA LEU A 110 -9.74 -11.09 -36.84
C LEU A 110 -9.44 -12.26 -37.83
N GLY A 111 -9.88 -13.48 -37.50
CA GLY A 111 -9.73 -14.62 -38.39
C GLY A 111 -10.50 -14.47 -39.69
N TYR A 112 -11.75 -14.03 -39.61
CA TYR A 112 -12.56 -13.78 -40.82
C TYR A 112 -12.00 -12.66 -41.69
N MET A 113 -11.20 -11.73 -41.15
CA MET A 113 -10.51 -10.68 -41.92
C MET A 113 -9.30 -11.20 -42.64
N LEU A 114 -8.52 -12.04 -41.99
CA LEU A 114 -7.25 -12.55 -42.55
C LEU A 114 -7.48 -13.49 -43.75
N PHE A 115 -8.59 -14.23 -43.78
CA PHE A 115 -8.90 -15.15 -44.87
C PHE A 115 -9.22 -14.48 -46.22
N PRO A 116 -10.16 -13.52 -46.29
CA PRO A 116 -10.42 -12.78 -47.51
C PRO A 116 -9.15 -12.09 -48.05
N LEU A 117 -8.31 -11.57 -47.11
CA LEU A 117 -7.04 -10.95 -47.46
C LEU A 117 -6.09 -11.93 -48.15
N ALA A 118 -5.91 -13.12 -47.55
CA ALA A 118 -5.05 -14.16 -48.14
C ALA A 118 -5.58 -14.63 -49.49
N ASP A 119 -6.90 -14.76 -49.65
CA ASP A 119 -7.53 -15.14 -50.92
C ASP A 119 -7.36 -14.05 -51.99
N CYS A 120 -7.57 -12.78 -51.64
CA CYS A 120 -7.34 -11.65 -52.51
C CYS A 120 -5.90 -11.58 -53.02
N LEU A 121 -4.93 -11.70 -52.11
CA LEU A 121 -3.51 -11.73 -52.48
C LEU A 121 -3.16 -12.95 -53.37
N SER A 122 -3.77 -14.10 -53.10
CA SER A 122 -3.54 -15.30 -53.92
C SER A 122 -4.09 -15.15 -55.34
N MET A 123 -5.22 -14.43 -55.53
CA MET A 123 -5.77 -14.14 -56.84
C MET A 123 -4.84 -13.30 -57.70
N MET A 124 -4.07 -12.39 -57.09
CA MET A 124 -3.14 -11.52 -57.83
C MET A 124 -1.94 -12.25 -58.41
N PHE A 125 -1.50 -13.35 -57.80
CA PHE A 125 -0.28 -14.05 -58.15
C PHE A 125 -0.50 -15.45 -58.77
N ALA A 126 -1.75 -15.93 -58.82
CA ALA A 126 -2.02 -17.31 -59.29
C ALA A 126 -2.49 -17.37 -60.75
N PHE A 127 -1.80 -18.15 -61.53
CA PHE A 127 -2.16 -18.44 -62.96
C PHE A 127 -3.12 -19.63 -63.08
N SER A 128 -3.29 -20.44 -62.01
CA SER A 128 -4.21 -21.58 -62.01
C SER A 128 -4.95 -21.70 -60.68
N GLN A 129 -6.11 -22.38 -60.66
CA GLN A 129 -6.90 -22.59 -59.44
C GLN A 129 -6.11 -23.34 -58.35
N LEU A 130 -5.24 -24.27 -58.74
CA LEU A 130 -4.39 -25.02 -57.82
C LEU A 130 -3.33 -24.12 -57.16
N GLN A 131 -2.68 -23.26 -57.95
CA GLN A 131 -1.71 -22.27 -57.43
C GLN A 131 -2.39 -21.29 -56.48
N ARG A 132 -3.59 -20.82 -56.82
CA ARG A 132 -4.40 -19.97 -55.94
C ARG A 132 -4.65 -20.64 -54.60
N ALA A 133 -5.08 -21.90 -54.57
CA ALA A 133 -5.32 -22.62 -53.34
C ALA A 133 -4.05 -22.75 -52.47
N ILE A 134 -2.90 -23.07 -53.13
CA ILE A 134 -1.62 -23.18 -52.43
C ILE A 134 -1.18 -21.82 -51.82
N TYR A 135 -1.25 -20.73 -52.61
CA TYR A 135 -0.87 -19.40 -52.13
C TYR A 135 -1.79 -18.91 -51.00
N THR A 136 -3.11 -19.17 -51.11
CA THR A 136 -4.08 -18.81 -50.07
C THR A 136 -3.76 -19.52 -48.74
N VAL A 137 -3.42 -20.80 -48.79
CA VAL A 137 -3.03 -21.57 -47.60
C VAL A 137 -1.71 -21.04 -47.02
N ALA A 138 -0.70 -20.81 -47.84
CA ALA A 138 0.60 -20.32 -47.40
C ALA A 138 0.51 -18.93 -46.78
N LEU A 139 -0.24 -18.02 -47.40
CA LEU A 139 -0.48 -16.66 -46.85
C LEU A 139 -1.29 -16.70 -45.57
N SER A 140 -2.27 -17.60 -45.46
CA SER A 140 -3.04 -17.76 -44.22
C SER A 140 -2.17 -18.22 -43.06
N ILE A 141 -1.26 -19.19 -43.29
CA ILE A 141 -0.29 -19.64 -42.30
C ILE A 141 0.64 -18.49 -41.88
N LEU A 142 1.13 -17.71 -42.85
CA LEU A 142 1.97 -16.54 -42.60
C LEU A 142 1.24 -15.49 -41.75
N PHE A 143 -0.03 -15.18 -42.04
CA PHE A 143 -0.82 -14.22 -41.27
C PHE A 143 -1.12 -14.72 -39.87
N ILE A 144 -1.45 -16.00 -39.67
CA ILE A 144 -1.61 -16.60 -38.34
C ILE A 144 -0.33 -16.42 -37.53
N PHE A 145 0.83 -16.67 -38.13
CA PHE A 145 2.12 -16.48 -37.45
C PHE A 145 2.37 -15.00 -37.10
N LEU A 146 2.15 -14.08 -38.04
CA LEU A 146 2.35 -12.64 -37.85
C LEU A 146 1.43 -12.02 -36.80
N PHE A 147 0.21 -12.52 -36.63
CA PHE A 147 -0.78 -12.00 -35.69
C PHE A 147 -0.96 -12.88 -34.46
N ARG A 148 -0.07 -13.85 -34.22
CA ARG A 148 -0.18 -14.81 -33.12
C ARG A 148 -0.30 -14.14 -31.77
N GLN A 149 0.52 -13.11 -31.47
CA GLN A 149 0.52 -12.42 -30.18
C GLN A 149 -0.79 -11.66 -29.95
N GLU A 150 -1.26 -10.96 -31.00
CA GLU A 150 -2.52 -10.20 -30.96
C GLU A 150 -3.72 -11.13 -30.79
N MET A 151 -3.69 -12.31 -31.42
CA MET A 151 -4.74 -13.33 -31.28
C MET A 151 -4.75 -13.95 -29.88
N GLU A 152 -3.60 -14.29 -29.30
CA GLU A 152 -3.49 -14.81 -27.92
C GLU A 152 -3.99 -13.76 -26.91
N TYR A 153 -3.67 -12.49 -27.10
CA TYR A 153 -4.14 -11.40 -26.28
C TYR A 153 -5.66 -11.24 -26.33
N LEU A 154 -6.24 -11.17 -27.52
CA LEU A 154 -7.68 -11.07 -27.69
C LEU A 154 -8.44 -12.28 -27.14
N ALA A 155 -7.85 -13.47 -27.18
CA ALA A 155 -8.42 -14.68 -26.60
C ALA A 155 -8.46 -14.67 -25.06
N LYS A 156 -7.46 -14.06 -24.42
CA LYS A 156 -7.37 -13.99 -22.95
C LYS A 156 -8.24 -12.92 -22.31
N LYS A 157 -8.47 -11.79 -22.98
CA LYS A 157 -9.08 -10.58 -22.38
C LYS A 157 -10.44 -10.18 -22.95
N HIS A 158 -11.33 -11.09 -23.09
CA HIS A 158 -12.62 -10.95 -23.80
C HIS A 158 -13.67 -10.00 -23.19
N ARG A 159 -13.47 -9.41 -22.02
CA ARG A 159 -14.53 -8.62 -21.35
C ARG A 159 -14.37 -7.11 -21.40
N MET A 160 -13.24 -6.58 -21.85
CA MET A 160 -12.92 -5.16 -21.70
C MET A 160 -12.58 -4.37 -22.98
N LEU A 161 -12.76 -4.95 -24.17
CA LEU A 161 -12.50 -4.20 -25.40
C LEU A 161 -13.58 -3.15 -25.64
N HIS A 162 -13.18 -1.90 -25.71
CA HIS A 162 -14.05 -0.77 -25.99
C HIS A 162 -14.79 -0.94 -27.32
N SER A 163 -16.07 -0.49 -27.39
CA SER A 163 -16.89 -0.52 -28.61
C SER A 163 -16.24 0.12 -29.84
N SER A 164 -15.32 1.08 -29.65
CA SER A 164 -14.56 1.72 -30.74
C SER A 164 -13.64 0.76 -31.48
N VAL A 165 -13.03 -0.22 -30.79
CA VAL A 165 -12.14 -1.21 -31.42
C VAL A 165 -12.95 -2.13 -32.34
N TYR A 166 -14.11 -2.60 -31.86
CA TYR A 166 -15.00 -3.42 -32.67
C TYR A 166 -15.50 -2.66 -33.90
N PHE A 167 -15.76 -1.36 -33.76
CA PHE A 167 -16.17 -0.50 -34.85
C PHE A 167 -15.06 -0.30 -35.88
N ASN A 168 -13.85 0.03 -35.46
CA ASN A 168 -12.70 0.22 -36.35
C ASN A 168 -12.32 -1.08 -37.07
N VAL A 169 -12.26 -2.19 -36.32
CA VAL A 169 -12.01 -3.52 -36.88
C VAL A 169 -13.12 -3.87 -37.86
N GLY A 170 -14.37 -3.56 -37.54
CA GLY A 170 -15.54 -3.78 -38.43
C GLY A 170 -15.44 -2.98 -39.74
N ILE A 171 -15.11 -1.68 -39.67
CA ILE A 171 -14.95 -0.81 -40.83
C ILE A 171 -13.79 -1.33 -41.70
N CYS A 172 -12.63 -1.63 -41.13
CA CYS A 172 -11.48 -2.14 -41.88
C CYS A 172 -11.82 -3.51 -42.53
N THR A 173 -12.56 -4.37 -41.82
CA THR A 173 -13.06 -5.64 -42.41
C THR A 173 -13.96 -5.39 -43.59
N PHE A 174 -14.89 -4.45 -43.42
CA PHE A 174 -15.83 -4.07 -44.49
C PHE A 174 -15.10 -3.54 -45.72
N MET A 175 -14.13 -2.66 -45.54
CA MET A 175 -13.29 -2.13 -46.65
C MET A 175 -12.47 -3.23 -47.33
N LEU A 176 -11.88 -4.14 -46.55
CA LEU A 176 -11.11 -5.26 -47.09
C LEU A 176 -11.99 -6.26 -47.86
N LEU A 177 -13.20 -6.52 -47.34
CA LEU A 177 -14.18 -7.38 -48.04
C LEU A 177 -14.67 -6.76 -49.32
N ILE A 178 -14.95 -5.45 -49.34
CA ILE A 178 -15.27 -4.73 -50.57
C ILE A 178 -14.13 -4.85 -51.59
N LEU A 179 -12.89 -4.68 -51.15
CA LEU A 179 -11.69 -4.83 -52.01
C LEU A 179 -11.46 -6.28 -52.49
N ALA A 180 -11.80 -7.27 -51.65
CA ALA A 180 -11.62 -8.69 -51.95
C ALA A 180 -12.69 -9.25 -52.88
N GLU A 181 -13.96 -8.80 -52.71
CA GLU A 181 -15.13 -9.30 -53.49
C GLU A 181 -15.37 -8.52 -54.76
N THR A 182 -14.82 -7.32 -54.89
CA THR A 182 -14.64 -6.77 -56.23
C THR A 182 -13.66 -7.71 -56.96
N GLU A 183 -14.21 -8.92 -57.28
CA GLU A 183 -13.55 -9.87 -58.18
C GLU A 183 -13.20 -9.10 -59.44
N SER A 184 -12.38 -8.22 -59.15
CA SER A 184 -11.84 -7.37 -60.13
C SER A 184 -12.60 -6.12 -60.52
N PRO A 185 -11.83 -5.16 -60.65
CA PRO A 185 -11.96 -4.16 -61.71
C PRO A 185 -12.53 -4.78 -63.00
N ARG A 186 -12.37 -6.10 -63.24
CA ARG A 186 -12.97 -6.84 -64.36
C ARG A 186 -14.48 -6.78 -64.43
N ILE A 187 -15.24 -6.84 -63.33
CA ILE A 187 -16.70 -6.76 -63.35
C ILE A 187 -17.16 -5.31 -63.50
N LEU A 188 -16.55 -4.40 -62.75
CA LEU A 188 -16.88 -2.96 -62.79
C LEU A 188 -16.51 -2.33 -64.16
N LEU A 189 -15.50 -2.83 -64.80
CA LEU A 189 -14.93 -2.20 -65.99
C LEU A 189 -15.25 -2.93 -67.29
N ARG A 190 -15.81 -4.17 -67.30
CA ARG A 190 -16.37 -4.82 -68.47
C ARG A 190 -17.53 -4.02 -69.10
N GLY A 191 -18.20 -3.16 -68.35
CA GLY A 191 -19.22 -2.23 -68.85
C GLY A 191 -18.67 -0.97 -69.52
N TYR A 192 -17.38 -0.65 -69.37
CA TYR A 192 -16.76 0.56 -69.89
C TYR A 192 -15.68 0.21 -70.95
N GLY A 193 -16.03 -0.42 -72.03
CA GLY A 193 -15.19 -0.90 -73.12
C GLY A 193 -13.83 -0.17 -73.21
N GLY A 194 -12.75 -0.96 -73.11
CA GLY A 194 -11.40 -0.53 -73.50
C GLY A 194 -10.36 -0.29 -72.38
N ILE A 195 -10.26 -1.20 -71.39
CA ILE A 195 -9.19 -1.14 -70.41
C ILE A 195 -7.97 -1.91 -70.89
N THR A 196 -6.86 -1.23 -70.85
CA THR A 196 -5.56 -1.85 -71.15
C THR A 196 -5.07 -2.70 -69.97
N PRO A 197 -4.28 -3.80 -70.22
CA PRO A 197 -3.71 -4.63 -69.14
C PRO A 197 -2.95 -3.83 -68.08
N ASP A 198 -2.35 -2.71 -68.44
CA ASP A 198 -1.60 -1.82 -67.52
C ASP A 198 -2.49 -1.16 -66.48
N TYR A 199 -3.74 -0.89 -66.82
CA TYR A 199 -4.70 -0.26 -65.89
C TYR A 199 -5.21 -1.29 -64.86
N GLU A 200 -5.41 -2.55 -65.29
CA GLU A 200 -5.77 -3.64 -64.39
C GLU A 200 -4.65 -3.91 -63.37
N ASN A 201 -3.40 -3.89 -63.78
CA ASN A 201 -2.24 -4.07 -62.92
C ASN A 201 -2.09 -2.90 -61.92
N THR A 202 -2.35 -1.67 -62.34
CA THR A 202 -2.29 -0.48 -61.50
C THR A 202 -3.38 -0.53 -60.39
N LEU A 203 -4.61 -0.89 -60.72
CA LEU A 203 -5.69 -1.03 -59.75
C LEU A 203 -5.43 -2.18 -58.77
N ALA A 204 -4.91 -3.29 -59.22
CA ALA A 204 -4.50 -4.41 -58.40
C ALA A 204 -3.39 -4.00 -57.41
N PHE A 205 -2.40 -3.23 -57.86
CA PHE A 205 -1.36 -2.69 -56.99
C PHE A 205 -1.86 -1.70 -55.94
N ILE A 206 -2.79 -0.81 -56.33
CA ILE A 206 -3.46 0.12 -55.38
C ILE A 206 -4.26 -0.69 -54.33
N GLY A 207 -5.01 -1.71 -54.76
CA GLY A 207 -5.73 -2.61 -53.86
C GLY A 207 -4.81 -3.30 -52.84
N LEU A 208 -3.67 -3.79 -53.31
CA LEU A 208 -2.62 -4.38 -52.45
C LEU A 208 -2.12 -3.37 -51.42
N LEU A 209 -1.76 -2.16 -51.83
CA LEU A 209 -1.26 -1.12 -50.95
C LEU A 209 -2.30 -0.73 -49.89
N LEU A 210 -3.57 -0.55 -50.28
CA LEU A 210 -4.66 -0.25 -49.33
C LEU A 210 -4.89 -1.40 -48.36
N THR A 211 -4.77 -2.63 -48.80
CA THR A 211 -4.91 -3.82 -47.96
C THR A 211 -3.78 -3.91 -46.96
N LEU A 212 -2.54 -3.71 -47.39
CA LEU A 212 -1.37 -3.68 -46.47
C LEU A 212 -1.47 -2.54 -45.46
N ALA A 213 -1.94 -1.37 -45.90
CA ALA A 213 -2.15 -0.22 -45.00
C ALA A 213 -3.24 -0.52 -43.96
N ALA A 214 -4.36 -1.15 -44.33
CA ALA A 214 -5.40 -1.55 -43.42
C ALA A 214 -4.92 -2.59 -42.38
N VAL A 215 -4.18 -3.60 -42.83
CA VAL A 215 -3.56 -4.59 -41.93
C VAL A 215 -2.59 -3.94 -40.94
N ALA A 216 -1.72 -3.04 -41.44
CA ALA A 216 -0.79 -2.30 -40.60
C ALA A 216 -1.52 -1.42 -39.54
N PHE A 217 -2.61 -0.76 -39.97
CA PHE A 217 -3.44 0.07 -39.09
C PHE A 217 -4.09 -0.76 -37.96
N ILE A 218 -4.71 -1.90 -38.32
CA ILE A 218 -5.31 -2.80 -37.33
C ILE A 218 -4.27 -3.29 -36.33
N LYS A 219 -3.11 -3.70 -36.84
CA LYS A 219 -2.00 -4.17 -35.97
C LYS A 219 -1.51 -3.06 -35.02
N PHE A 220 -1.42 -1.82 -35.52
CA PHE A 220 -1.05 -0.65 -34.71
C PHE A 220 -2.10 -0.35 -33.63
N ASP A 221 -3.41 -0.40 -33.98
CA ASP A 221 -4.50 -0.11 -33.05
C ASP A 221 -4.55 -1.13 -31.91
N ILE A 222 -4.49 -2.44 -32.24
CA ILE A 222 -4.44 -3.51 -31.24
C ILE A 222 -3.21 -3.34 -30.31
N ARG A 223 -2.03 -3.06 -30.86
CA ARG A 223 -0.82 -2.86 -30.07
C ARG A 223 -0.87 -1.61 -29.20
N SER A 224 -1.56 -0.56 -29.65
CA SER A 224 -1.76 0.65 -28.87
C SER A 224 -2.64 0.38 -27.65
N ILE A 225 -3.68 -0.44 -27.81
CA ILE A 225 -4.56 -0.87 -26.72
C ILE A 225 -3.80 -1.76 -25.74
N MET A 226 -3.02 -2.73 -26.24
CA MET A 226 -2.18 -3.57 -25.38
C MET A 226 -1.24 -2.72 -24.52
N ARG A 227 -0.56 -1.74 -25.13
CA ARG A 227 0.33 -0.82 -24.40
C ARG A 227 -0.42 0.05 -23.39
N TYR A 228 -1.63 0.50 -23.73
CA TYR A 228 -2.46 1.29 -22.81
C TYR A 228 -2.92 0.47 -21.61
N GLU A 229 -3.30 -0.80 -21.81
CA GLU A 229 -3.64 -1.70 -20.70
C GLU A 229 -2.44 -2.05 -19.83
N ASP A 230 -1.27 -2.31 -20.42
CA ASP A 230 -0.02 -2.51 -19.68
C ASP A 230 0.32 -1.25 -18.85
N TYR A 231 0.13 -0.06 -19.43
CA TYR A 231 0.30 1.20 -18.74
C TYR A 231 -0.70 1.35 -17.58
N LEU A 232 -1.98 1.02 -17.78
CA LEU A 232 -2.97 1.03 -16.70
C LEU A 232 -2.60 0.05 -15.59
N HIS A 233 -2.15 -1.17 -15.91
CA HIS A 233 -1.68 -2.12 -14.91
C HIS A 233 -0.49 -1.59 -14.11
N ILE A 234 0.50 -0.98 -14.76
CA ILE A 234 1.64 -0.36 -14.09
C ILE A 234 1.20 0.83 -13.23
N TYR A 235 0.19 1.58 -13.68
CA TYR A 235 -0.35 2.74 -12.97
C TYR A 235 -1.25 2.36 -11.79
N GLU A 236 -2.07 1.33 -11.94
CA GLU A 236 -3.10 0.95 -10.97
C GLU A 236 -2.66 -0.12 -9.97
N ASP A 237 -1.78 -1.02 -10.38
CA ASP A 237 -1.39 -2.19 -9.58
C ASP A 237 0.00 -2.03 -8.95
N ASP A 238 0.13 -2.49 -7.72
CA ASP A 238 1.42 -2.60 -7.05
C ASP A 238 2.20 -3.80 -7.62
N PRO A 239 3.42 -3.60 -8.14
CA PRO A 239 4.18 -4.66 -8.81
C PRO A 239 4.62 -5.78 -7.88
N LEU A 240 4.75 -5.51 -6.57
CA LEU A 240 5.16 -6.50 -5.58
C LEU A 240 4.00 -7.40 -5.18
N THR A 241 2.91 -6.81 -4.71
CA THR A 241 1.82 -7.53 -4.04
C THR A 241 0.66 -7.86 -4.97
N GLY A 242 0.55 -7.19 -6.12
CA GLY A 242 -0.60 -7.28 -7.03
C GLY A 242 -1.88 -6.62 -6.47
N LEU A 243 -1.79 -5.94 -5.34
CA LEU A 243 -2.88 -5.09 -4.83
C LEU A 243 -2.94 -3.79 -5.64
N LYS A 244 -3.97 -2.99 -5.40
CA LYS A 244 -4.13 -1.71 -6.07
C LYS A 244 -3.21 -0.64 -5.48
N LYS A 245 -2.90 0.38 -6.28
CA LYS A 245 -2.29 1.63 -5.82
C LYS A 245 -3.38 2.63 -5.41
N ILE A 246 -2.97 3.71 -4.75
CA ILE A 246 -3.87 4.78 -4.32
C ILE A 246 -4.63 5.42 -5.49
N SER A 247 -4.02 5.51 -6.67
CA SER A 247 -4.64 6.02 -7.89
C SER A 247 -5.93 5.25 -8.23
N PHE A 248 -5.87 3.91 -8.14
CA PHE A 248 -7.06 3.08 -8.37
C PHE A 248 -8.16 3.33 -7.34
N LEU A 249 -7.79 3.51 -6.07
CA LEU A 249 -8.76 3.84 -5.01
C LEU A 249 -9.49 5.17 -5.30
N VAL A 250 -8.75 6.17 -5.76
CA VAL A 250 -9.29 7.51 -6.09
C VAL A 250 -10.27 7.42 -7.26
N ASP A 251 -9.90 6.71 -8.31
CA ASP A 251 -10.67 6.64 -9.55
C ASP A 251 -11.90 5.71 -9.43
N HIS A 252 -11.76 4.58 -8.73
CA HIS A 252 -12.79 3.54 -8.65
C HIS A 252 -13.58 3.52 -7.33
N GLY A 253 -13.03 4.07 -6.24
CA GLY A 253 -13.69 4.18 -4.94
C GLY A 253 -15.06 4.84 -5.01
N PRO A 254 -15.25 5.95 -5.75
CA PRO A 254 -16.56 6.57 -5.93
C PRO A 254 -17.63 5.63 -6.50
N ALA A 255 -17.26 4.79 -7.47
CA ALA A 255 -18.17 3.82 -8.07
C ALA A 255 -18.54 2.69 -7.09
N LEU A 256 -17.54 2.23 -6.30
CA LEU A 256 -17.75 1.22 -5.28
C LEU A 256 -18.68 1.71 -4.17
N ILE A 257 -18.49 2.94 -3.68
CA ILE A 257 -19.38 3.56 -2.67
C ILE A 257 -20.82 3.66 -3.18
N ARG A 258 -21.04 4.07 -4.43
CA ARG A 258 -22.38 4.08 -5.05
C ARG A 258 -23.02 2.68 -5.03
N SER A 259 -22.25 1.65 -5.38
CA SER A 259 -22.70 0.26 -5.35
C SER A 259 -23.05 -0.21 -3.94
N TRP A 260 -22.27 0.16 -2.92
CA TRP A 260 -22.55 -0.19 -1.53
C TRP A 260 -23.73 0.57 -0.95
N ASN A 261 -23.88 1.85 -1.28
CA ASN A 261 -25.04 2.63 -0.87
C ASN A 261 -26.35 2.00 -1.37
N SER A 262 -26.38 1.47 -2.61
CA SER A 262 -27.54 0.74 -3.14
C SER A 262 -27.86 -0.54 -2.36
N ARG A 263 -26.85 -1.17 -1.75
CA ARG A 263 -26.96 -2.38 -0.89
C ARG A 263 -27.14 -2.04 0.58
N LYS A 264 -27.19 -0.76 0.97
CA LYS A 264 -27.20 -0.25 2.35
C LYS A 264 -25.98 -0.68 3.17
N TRP A 265 -24.84 -0.96 2.52
CA TRP A 265 -23.58 -1.24 3.18
C TRP A 265 -22.90 0.09 3.50
N LYS A 266 -22.37 0.19 4.72
CA LYS A 266 -21.61 1.36 5.12
C LYS A 266 -20.12 1.13 4.80
N PRO A 267 -19.46 2.12 4.19
CA PRO A 267 -18.04 2.02 3.90
C PRO A 267 -17.18 2.36 5.13
N ALA A 268 -16.04 1.66 5.24
CA ALA A 268 -15.00 1.95 6.21
C ALA A 268 -13.65 2.03 5.49
N MET A 269 -12.82 3.02 5.85
CA MET A 269 -11.42 3.11 5.46
C MET A 269 -10.59 2.37 6.50
N PHE A 270 -9.63 1.55 6.08
CA PHE A 270 -8.68 0.93 6.98
C PHE A 270 -7.24 1.27 6.63
N PHE A 271 -6.37 1.18 7.62
CA PHE A 271 -4.92 1.30 7.49
C PHE A 271 -4.25 0.24 8.38
N ILE A 272 -3.30 -0.50 7.84
CA ILE A 272 -2.60 -1.60 8.52
C ILE A 272 -1.10 -1.37 8.46
N ASN A 273 -0.42 -1.70 9.56
CA ASN A 273 1.02 -1.87 9.66
C ASN A 273 1.35 -3.24 10.28
N LEU A 274 2.45 -3.83 9.87
CA LEU A 274 2.97 -5.09 10.42
C LEU A 274 4.17 -4.78 11.34
N LYS A 275 3.89 -4.59 12.62
CA LYS A 275 4.95 -4.30 13.62
C LYS A 275 6.02 -5.38 13.59
N ARG A 276 7.29 -4.97 13.66
CA ARG A 276 8.49 -5.84 13.60
C ARG A 276 8.79 -6.46 12.22
N PHE A 277 8.15 -6.03 11.15
CA PHE A 277 8.44 -6.56 9.81
C PHE A 277 9.88 -6.24 9.35
N SER A 278 10.44 -5.11 9.76
CA SER A 278 11.86 -4.79 9.55
C SER A 278 12.81 -5.80 10.22
N LEU A 279 12.45 -6.33 11.39
CA LEU A 279 13.20 -7.39 12.07
C LEU A 279 13.11 -8.69 11.29
N TYR A 280 11.91 -9.02 10.77
CA TYR A 280 11.71 -10.17 9.88
C TYR A 280 12.65 -10.10 8.66
N ASN A 281 12.73 -8.92 8.01
CA ASN A 281 13.62 -8.70 6.87
C ASN A 281 15.11 -8.85 7.23
N ARG A 282 15.53 -8.42 8.43
CA ARG A 282 16.92 -8.62 8.92
C ARG A 282 17.24 -10.09 9.16
N MET A 283 16.31 -10.87 9.70
CA MET A 283 16.50 -12.28 10.03
C MET A 283 16.47 -13.18 8.79
N TYR A 284 15.55 -12.93 7.86
CA TYR A 284 15.28 -13.85 6.74
C TYR A 284 15.65 -13.30 5.36
N GLY A 285 16.02 -12.03 5.28
CA GLY A 285 16.34 -11.33 4.03
C GLY A 285 15.13 -10.76 3.31
N ASN A 286 15.36 -9.71 2.49
CA ASN A 286 14.29 -8.97 1.81
C ASN A 286 13.47 -9.83 0.83
N ILE A 287 14.09 -10.82 0.18
CA ILE A 287 13.39 -11.72 -0.75
C ILE A 287 12.26 -12.49 -0.04
N LYS A 288 12.53 -13.00 1.16
CA LYS A 288 11.51 -13.67 1.98
C LYS A 288 10.47 -12.71 2.53
N GLY A 289 10.86 -11.47 2.83
CA GLY A 289 9.93 -10.40 3.15
C GLY A 289 8.95 -10.12 2.02
N ASP A 290 9.43 -10.00 0.80
CA ASP A 290 8.61 -9.81 -0.40
C ASP A 290 7.63 -10.96 -0.62
N GLU A 291 8.08 -12.21 -0.43
CA GLU A 291 7.21 -13.40 -0.50
C GLU A 291 6.12 -13.36 0.59
N ALA A 292 6.47 -12.96 1.81
CA ALA A 292 5.53 -12.81 2.91
C ALA A 292 4.48 -11.73 2.59
N LEU A 293 4.88 -10.56 2.09
CA LEU A 293 3.95 -9.49 1.69
C LEU A 293 2.98 -9.95 0.59
N LYS A 294 3.45 -10.72 -0.39
CA LYS A 294 2.58 -11.34 -1.42
C LYS A 294 1.53 -12.27 -0.84
N LEU A 295 1.94 -13.14 0.08
CA LEU A 295 1.02 -14.06 0.77
C LEU A 295 -0.02 -13.32 1.60
N LEU A 296 0.40 -12.28 2.34
CA LEU A 296 -0.48 -11.43 3.14
C LEU A 296 -1.47 -10.65 2.28
N ALA A 297 -1.02 -10.10 1.16
CA ALA A 297 -1.88 -9.45 0.18
C ALA A 297 -2.97 -10.39 -0.37
N GLY A 298 -2.60 -11.62 -0.75
CA GLY A 298 -3.55 -12.64 -1.18
C GLY A 298 -4.56 -13.03 -0.09
N LYS A 299 -4.10 -13.08 1.18
CA LYS A 299 -4.99 -13.33 2.31
C LYS A 299 -5.98 -12.18 2.54
N LEU A 300 -5.52 -10.94 2.47
CA LEU A 300 -6.40 -9.76 2.55
C LEU A 300 -7.46 -9.77 1.47
N GLN A 301 -7.11 -10.09 0.21
CA GLN A 301 -8.07 -10.21 -0.89
C GLN A 301 -9.14 -11.27 -0.63
N THR A 302 -8.75 -12.39 0.01
CA THR A 302 -9.69 -13.46 0.36
C THR A 302 -10.64 -13.06 1.49
N LEU A 303 -10.13 -12.33 2.48
CA LEU A 303 -10.91 -11.90 3.65
C LEU A 303 -11.85 -10.74 3.35
N PHE A 304 -11.49 -9.86 2.40
CA PHE A 304 -12.26 -8.68 2.06
C PHE A 304 -12.70 -8.67 0.58
N PRO A 305 -13.56 -9.61 0.16
CA PRO A 305 -14.10 -9.60 -1.19
C PRO A 305 -14.91 -8.34 -1.46
N HIS A 306 -14.95 -7.90 -2.71
CA HIS A 306 -15.66 -6.70 -3.15
C HIS A 306 -15.14 -5.39 -2.54
N SER A 307 -13.89 -5.35 -2.12
CA SER A 307 -13.20 -4.21 -1.54
C SER A 307 -12.11 -3.69 -2.47
N ILE A 308 -11.65 -2.45 -2.25
CA ILE A 308 -10.42 -1.97 -2.87
C ILE A 308 -9.33 -2.02 -1.81
N LEU A 309 -8.35 -2.88 -2.04
CA LEU A 309 -7.21 -3.10 -1.15
C LEU A 309 -5.97 -2.57 -1.84
N CYS A 310 -5.20 -1.76 -1.14
CA CYS A 310 -4.02 -1.10 -1.65
C CYS A 310 -2.79 -1.47 -0.82
N HIS A 311 -1.63 -1.43 -1.46
CA HIS A 311 -0.32 -1.48 -0.83
C HIS A 311 0.38 -0.15 -1.07
N MET A 312 1.02 0.42 -0.04
CA MET A 312 1.71 1.70 -0.15
C MET A 312 3.20 1.49 -0.37
N SER A 313 3.87 1.00 0.65
CA SER A 313 5.30 0.68 0.68
C SER A 313 5.58 -0.18 1.89
N ASP A 314 6.68 -0.90 1.89
CA ASP A 314 7.13 -1.74 2.99
C ASP A 314 6.03 -2.69 3.51
N ASP A 315 5.55 -2.46 4.73
CA ASP A 315 4.57 -3.28 5.44
C ASP A 315 3.22 -2.57 5.65
N TYR A 316 2.92 -1.52 4.85
CA TYR A 316 1.69 -0.75 4.95
C TYR A 316 0.64 -1.15 3.92
N PHE A 317 -0.54 -1.54 4.43
CA PHE A 317 -1.71 -1.82 3.62
C PHE A 317 -2.87 -0.90 4.01
N PHE A 318 -3.66 -0.50 3.03
CA PHE A 318 -4.81 0.35 3.26
C PHE A 318 -5.91 0.06 2.24
N GLY A 319 -7.08 0.65 2.45
CA GLY A 319 -8.15 0.51 1.48
C GLY A 319 -9.54 0.81 2.04
N ILE A 320 -10.54 0.49 1.24
CA ILE A 320 -11.94 0.67 1.58
C ILE A 320 -12.66 -0.66 1.60
N ILE A 321 -13.35 -0.95 2.70
CA ILE A 321 -14.07 -2.19 2.98
C ILE A 321 -15.48 -1.89 3.50
N PRO A 322 -16.43 -2.83 3.41
CA PRO A 322 -17.70 -2.70 4.11
C PRO A 322 -17.51 -2.73 5.63
N GLU A 323 -18.19 -1.84 6.37
CA GLU A 323 -18.10 -1.73 7.84
C GLU A 323 -18.31 -3.08 8.54
N HIS A 324 -19.32 -3.85 8.11
CA HIS A 324 -19.67 -5.14 8.74
C HIS A 324 -18.57 -6.21 8.61
N MET A 325 -17.62 -6.04 7.67
CA MET A 325 -16.50 -6.96 7.50
C MET A 325 -15.25 -6.52 8.29
N ALA A 326 -15.22 -5.27 8.78
CA ALA A 326 -14.01 -4.68 9.33
C ALA A 326 -13.51 -5.42 10.59
N GLY A 327 -14.35 -5.62 11.59
CA GLY A 327 -13.97 -6.25 12.86
C GLY A 327 -13.57 -7.72 12.69
N GLU A 328 -14.49 -8.53 12.16
CA GLU A 328 -14.26 -9.97 11.97
C GLU A 328 -13.13 -10.26 10.97
N GLY A 329 -13.04 -9.48 9.90
CA GLY A 329 -11.99 -9.65 8.88
C GLY A 329 -10.60 -9.34 9.44
N MET A 330 -10.45 -8.28 10.23
CA MET A 330 -9.18 -7.93 10.86
C MET A 330 -8.77 -8.97 11.91
N GLU A 331 -9.71 -9.49 12.70
CA GLU A 331 -9.41 -10.55 13.66
C GLU A 331 -8.98 -11.87 12.97
N LYS A 332 -9.65 -12.25 11.89
CA LYS A 332 -9.23 -13.40 11.07
C LYS A 332 -7.84 -13.18 10.43
N PHE A 333 -7.53 -11.95 10.04
CA PHE A 333 -6.21 -11.61 9.52
C PHE A 333 -5.13 -11.71 10.62
N ARG A 334 -5.42 -11.22 11.83
CA ARG A 334 -4.55 -11.37 13.00
C ARG A 334 -4.27 -12.83 13.32
N GLN A 335 -5.32 -13.67 13.36
CA GLN A 335 -5.18 -15.11 13.60
C GLN A 335 -4.33 -15.79 12.51
N TYR A 336 -4.49 -15.38 11.26
CA TYR A 336 -3.64 -15.86 10.18
C TYR A 336 -2.17 -15.50 10.40
N LEU A 337 -1.86 -14.26 10.77
CA LEU A 337 -0.49 -13.83 11.09
C LEU A 337 0.11 -14.66 12.24
N LEU A 338 -0.66 -14.92 13.29
CA LEU A 338 -0.23 -15.78 14.41
C LEU A 338 -0.01 -17.23 13.99
N SER A 339 -0.72 -17.72 12.96
CA SER A 339 -0.52 -19.08 12.43
C SER A 339 0.70 -19.21 11.52
N CYS A 340 1.20 -18.12 10.97
CA CYS A 340 2.43 -18.07 10.19
C CYS A 340 3.63 -18.17 11.15
N ARG A 341 3.93 -19.40 11.62
CA ARG A 341 4.98 -19.68 12.60
C ARG A 341 6.37 -19.37 12.03
N GLY A 342 6.98 -18.29 12.50
CA GLY A 342 8.39 -17.96 12.34
C GLY A 342 8.91 -17.34 13.64
N GLU A 343 10.21 -17.40 13.90
CA GLU A 343 10.82 -16.81 15.11
C GLU A 343 10.65 -15.29 15.20
N ALA A 344 10.46 -14.61 14.07
CA ALA A 344 10.09 -13.19 14.02
C ALA A 344 8.58 -13.04 13.88
N GLN A 345 7.87 -13.03 15.00
CA GLN A 345 6.43 -12.77 15.03
C GLN A 345 6.15 -11.32 14.64
N THR A 346 5.53 -11.14 13.46
CA THR A 346 4.97 -9.85 13.08
C THR A 346 3.61 -9.66 13.75
N GLU A 347 3.38 -8.49 14.31
CA GLU A 347 2.11 -8.13 14.97
C GLU A 347 1.28 -7.24 14.07
N LEU A 348 -0.03 -7.51 13.98
CA LEU A 348 -0.97 -6.65 13.29
C LEU A 348 -1.26 -5.40 14.13
N LYS A 349 -1.13 -4.23 13.51
CA LYS A 349 -1.71 -2.98 14.00
C LYS A 349 -2.61 -2.42 12.91
N ALA A 350 -3.87 -2.19 13.24
CA ALA A 350 -4.87 -1.74 12.28
C ALA A 350 -5.70 -0.57 12.83
N GLY A 351 -5.93 0.42 12.00
CA GLY A 351 -6.84 1.51 12.27
C GLY A 351 -8.01 1.51 11.30
N ILE A 352 -9.19 1.80 11.79
CA ILE A 352 -10.43 1.83 11.03
C ILE A 352 -11.12 3.18 11.23
N TYR A 353 -11.47 3.81 10.12
CA TYR A 353 -12.33 4.99 10.10
C TYR A 353 -13.65 4.65 9.42
N LEU A 354 -14.74 4.76 10.16
CA LEU A 354 -16.10 4.61 9.62
C LEU A 354 -16.47 5.88 8.87
N LEU A 355 -16.71 5.77 7.56
CA LEU A 355 -17.06 6.92 6.73
C LEU A 355 -18.46 7.46 7.11
N PRO A 356 -18.75 8.75 6.85
CA PRO A 356 -20.06 9.32 7.10
C PRO A 356 -21.19 8.53 6.42
N LYS A 357 -22.35 8.42 7.09
CA LYS A 357 -23.50 7.64 6.58
C LYS A 357 -24.06 8.15 5.25
N ASP A 358 -23.89 9.43 4.99
CA ASP A 358 -24.36 10.18 3.82
C ASP A 358 -23.25 10.40 2.79
N ILE A 359 -22.16 9.62 2.86
CA ILE A 359 -21.03 9.78 1.95
C ILE A 359 -21.45 9.61 0.50
N THR A 360 -21.16 10.61 -0.30
CA THR A 360 -21.35 10.58 -1.75
C THR A 360 -20.02 10.25 -2.46
N ALA A 361 -20.12 9.83 -3.71
CA ALA A 361 -18.95 9.60 -4.55
C ALA A 361 -18.08 10.87 -4.71
N VAL A 362 -18.73 12.04 -4.81
CA VAL A 362 -18.03 13.34 -4.94
C VAL A 362 -17.30 13.69 -3.63
N ASN A 363 -17.97 13.54 -2.49
CA ASN A 363 -17.36 13.81 -1.18
C ASN A 363 -16.20 12.85 -0.90
N PHE A 364 -16.31 11.58 -1.29
CA PHE A 364 -15.21 10.64 -1.15
C PHE A 364 -13.99 11.09 -1.95
N GLN A 365 -14.16 11.43 -3.22
CA GLN A 365 -13.07 11.87 -4.09
C GLN A 365 -12.41 13.16 -3.62
N ALA A 366 -13.17 14.06 -3.00
CA ALA A 366 -12.65 15.31 -2.47
C ALA A 366 -11.88 15.12 -1.15
N HIS A 367 -12.21 14.12 -0.33
CA HIS A 367 -11.72 13.98 1.05
C HIS A 367 -11.06 12.62 1.36
N TYR A 368 -10.76 11.78 0.36
CA TYR A 368 -10.21 10.43 0.61
C TYR A 368 -8.92 10.45 1.42
N MET A 369 -8.05 11.45 1.23
CA MET A 369 -6.82 11.59 2.02
C MET A 369 -7.12 11.84 3.48
N GLU A 370 -8.09 12.69 3.79
CA GLU A 370 -8.52 12.93 5.17
C GLU A 370 -9.07 11.67 5.83
N TYR A 371 -9.84 10.86 5.08
CA TYR A 371 -10.36 9.59 5.58
C TYR A 371 -9.25 8.56 5.80
N LEU A 372 -8.27 8.53 4.91
CA LEU A 372 -7.09 7.67 5.02
C LEU A 372 -6.23 8.08 6.23
N ASP A 373 -6.00 9.39 6.42
CA ASP A 373 -5.26 9.92 7.57
C ASP A 373 -5.95 9.58 8.90
N ARG A 374 -7.28 9.65 8.96
CA ARG A 374 -8.03 9.24 10.17
C ARG A 374 -7.87 7.75 10.46
N ALA A 375 -7.89 6.89 9.44
CA ALA A 375 -7.61 5.46 9.62
C ALA A 375 -6.16 5.24 10.08
N ARG A 376 -5.20 5.97 9.51
CA ARG A 376 -3.79 5.93 9.92
C ARG A 376 -3.61 6.37 11.38
N MET A 377 -4.22 7.49 11.79
CA MET A 377 -4.20 7.94 13.18
C MET A 377 -4.74 6.88 14.15
N ALA A 378 -5.81 6.17 13.76
CA ALA A 378 -6.33 5.09 14.57
C ALA A 378 -5.36 3.90 14.65
N MET A 379 -4.63 3.58 13.58
CA MET A 379 -3.59 2.56 13.58
C MET A 379 -2.39 2.97 14.44
N GLU A 380 -1.93 4.23 14.35
CA GLU A 380 -0.84 4.75 15.19
C GLU A 380 -1.24 4.74 16.67
N TRP A 381 -2.49 5.08 17.00
CA TRP A 381 -3.02 4.95 18.34
C TRP A 381 -2.97 3.49 18.85
N ALA A 382 -3.37 2.52 18.01
CA ALA A 382 -3.28 1.10 18.36
C ALA A 382 -1.82 0.63 18.52
N TYR A 383 -0.88 1.27 17.83
CA TYR A 383 0.55 1.00 17.94
C TYR A 383 1.10 1.47 19.28
N ASP A 384 0.72 2.68 19.73
CA ASP A 384 1.21 3.30 20.95
C ASP A 384 0.58 2.66 22.21
N GLN A 385 -0.70 2.29 22.13
CA GLN A 385 -1.41 1.56 23.20
C GLN A 385 -1.13 0.05 23.08
N ASN A 386 -0.10 -0.44 23.73
CA ASN A 386 0.52 -1.78 23.57
C ASN A 386 -0.42 -3.00 23.56
N ASN A 387 -1.69 -2.86 23.93
CA ASN A 387 -2.65 -3.96 24.03
C ASN A 387 -3.71 -4.00 22.91
N GLU A 388 -3.83 -2.94 22.08
CA GLU A 388 -4.82 -2.92 21.03
C GLU A 388 -4.22 -3.35 19.68
N THR A 389 -4.85 -4.35 19.05
CA THR A 389 -4.50 -4.77 17.69
C THR A 389 -5.23 -3.92 16.63
N VAL A 390 -6.48 -3.55 16.92
CA VAL A 390 -7.37 -2.82 16.01
C VAL A 390 -8.02 -1.68 16.77
N SER A 391 -7.91 -0.46 16.26
CA SER A 391 -8.53 0.72 16.85
C SER A 391 -9.45 1.41 15.85
N TYR A 392 -10.58 1.93 16.35
CA TYR A 392 -11.54 2.71 15.58
C TYR A 392 -11.37 4.19 15.85
N TYR A 393 -11.16 5.00 14.79
CA TYR A 393 -11.02 6.44 14.93
C TYR A 393 -12.23 7.05 15.64
N ASN A 394 -11.96 7.82 16.67
CA ASN A 394 -12.96 8.48 17.52
C ASN A 394 -12.50 9.89 17.94
N LYS A 395 -13.33 10.58 18.77
CA LYS A 395 -13.02 11.92 19.25
C LYS A 395 -11.77 11.96 20.16
N GLN A 396 -11.51 10.91 20.92
CA GLN A 396 -10.33 10.82 21.80
C GLN A 396 -9.05 10.79 20.96
N ILE A 397 -8.99 9.93 19.95
CA ILE A 397 -7.86 9.84 19.01
C ILE A 397 -7.66 11.18 18.30
N SER A 398 -8.75 11.78 17.81
CA SER A 398 -8.67 13.11 17.19
C SER A 398 -8.08 14.16 18.15
N GLY A 399 -8.51 14.16 19.40
CA GLY A 399 -8.01 15.07 20.43
C GLY A 399 -6.53 14.87 20.74
N TYR A 400 -6.09 13.61 20.81
CA TYR A 400 -4.70 13.24 21.02
C TYR A 400 -3.81 13.79 19.89
N PHE A 401 -4.09 13.47 18.62
CA PHE A 401 -3.27 13.94 17.50
C PHE A 401 -3.29 15.46 17.31
N LYS A 402 -4.45 16.10 17.53
CA LYS A 402 -4.52 17.57 17.52
C LYS A 402 -3.60 18.20 18.55
N ARG A 403 -3.53 17.63 19.75
CA ARG A 403 -2.67 18.09 20.83
C ARG A 403 -1.19 17.85 20.49
N HIS A 404 -0.84 16.68 19.95
CA HIS A 404 0.52 16.39 19.48
C HIS A 404 0.99 17.40 18.44
N MET A 405 0.17 17.70 17.44
CA MET A 405 0.49 18.72 16.45
C MET A 405 0.59 20.13 17.07
N TYR A 406 -0.22 20.41 18.07
CA TYR A 406 -0.21 21.69 18.76
C TYR A 406 1.10 21.89 19.53
N VAL A 407 1.48 20.94 20.39
CA VAL A 407 2.70 21.08 21.21
C VAL A 407 3.96 21.17 20.38
N THR A 408 4.09 20.38 19.32
CA THR A 408 5.24 20.46 18.41
C THR A 408 5.32 21.79 17.67
N ARG A 409 4.17 22.37 17.30
CA ARG A 409 4.10 23.68 16.64
C ARG A 409 4.42 24.84 17.58
N TYR A 410 4.00 24.74 18.85
CA TYR A 410 4.03 25.88 19.76
C TYR A 410 5.16 25.83 20.80
N ILE A 411 6.03 24.80 20.80
CA ILE A 411 7.11 24.66 21.79
C ILE A 411 8.01 25.91 21.86
N ASN A 412 8.44 26.48 20.73
CA ASN A 412 9.27 27.70 20.74
C ASN A 412 8.56 28.86 21.43
N ARG A 413 7.27 29.03 21.14
CA ARG A 413 6.47 30.08 21.77
C ARG A 413 6.23 29.82 23.27
N ALA A 414 6.11 28.55 23.65
CA ALA A 414 5.95 28.15 25.03
C ALA A 414 7.20 28.51 25.88
N VAL A 415 8.38 28.27 25.31
CA VAL A 415 9.65 28.71 25.92
C VAL A 415 9.72 30.23 25.98
N GLU A 416 9.50 30.96 24.91
CA GLU A 416 9.57 32.42 24.83
C GLU A 416 8.57 33.13 25.79
N LYS A 417 7.34 32.62 25.84
CA LYS A 417 6.26 33.18 26.64
C LYS A 417 6.22 32.63 28.07
N ARG A 418 7.17 31.79 28.44
CA ARG A 418 7.24 31.13 29.77
C ARG A 418 5.95 30.37 30.12
N TRP A 419 5.35 29.70 29.15
CA TRP A 419 4.28 28.77 29.38
C TRP A 419 4.80 27.46 29.99
N LEU A 420 6.06 27.11 29.71
CA LEU A 420 6.75 26.07 30.46
C LEU A 420 7.03 26.54 31.88
N LYS A 421 6.85 25.64 32.85
CA LYS A 421 7.10 25.83 34.28
C LYS A 421 7.93 24.68 34.79
N VAL A 422 8.73 24.93 35.79
CA VAL A 422 9.42 23.88 36.54
C VAL A 422 8.67 23.63 37.85
N TYR A 423 8.36 22.38 38.11
CA TYR A 423 7.82 21.90 39.36
C TYR A 423 8.88 21.02 40.00
N TYR A 424 8.96 21.06 41.30
CA TYR A 424 9.99 20.41 42.11
C TYR A 424 9.34 19.35 42.98
N GLN A 425 9.85 18.12 42.92
CA GLN A 425 9.43 17.03 43.77
C GLN A 425 10.56 16.67 44.73
N PRO A 426 10.32 16.69 46.08
CA PRO A 426 11.40 16.46 47.05
C PRO A 426 11.88 15.01 47.02
N VAL A 427 13.18 14.86 47.08
CA VAL A 427 13.92 13.61 47.31
C VAL A 427 14.46 13.65 48.75
N ILE A 428 14.13 12.61 49.50
CA ILE A 428 14.40 12.53 50.94
C ILE A 428 15.44 11.50 51.24
N ASP A 429 16.41 11.81 52.08
CA ASP A 429 17.34 10.84 52.67
C ASP A 429 16.59 9.89 53.61
N VAL A 430 16.65 8.59 53.31
CA VAL A 430 15.86 7.58 54.04
C VAL A 430 16.33 7.40 55.48
N LYS A 431 17.60 7.67 55.82
CA LYS A 431 18.14 7.51 57.17
C LYS A 431 17.81 8.70 58.09
N THR A 432 17.89 9.91 57.52
CA THR A 432 17.75 11.15 58.31
C THR A 432 16.37 11.78 58.19
N GLU A 433 15.57 11.30 57.23
CA GLU A 433 14.25 11.83 56.84
C GLU A 433 14.31 13.33 56.45
N LYS A 434 15.49 13.79 55.97
CA LYS A 434 15.69 15.19 55.53
C LYS A 434 15.68 15.31 54.02
N LEU A 435 15.30 16.50 53.55
CA LEU A 435 15.43 16.87 52.14
C LEU A 435 16.90 16.80 51.73
N LEU A 436 17.18 16.10 50.62
CA LEU A 436 18.46 16.10 49.94
C LEU A 436 18.46 17.03 48.73
N GLU A 437 17.49 16.86 47.86
CA GLU A 437 17.39 17.56 46.58
C GLU A 437 15.97 17.52 46.07
N TYR A 438 15.77 18.01 44.82
CA TYR A 438 14.51 17.92 44.10
C TYR A 438 14.69 17.29 42.75
N GLU A 439 13.71 16.52 42.29
CA GLU A 439 13.56 16.25 40.86
C GLU A 439 12.83 17.43 40.20
N ALA A 440 13.44 17.97 39.11
CA ALA A 440 12.89 19.08 38.35
C ALA A 440 12.01 18.58 37.21
N LEU A 441 10.73 18.79 37.31
CA LEU A 441 9.71 18.25 36.40
C LEU A 441 9.02 19.35 35.60
N ALA A 442 9.01 19.21 34.26
CA ALA A 442 8.33 20.15 33.40
C ALA A 442 6.79 20.12 33.57
N ARG A 443 6.19 21.27 33.47
CA ARG A 443 4.74 21.48 33.29
C ARG A 443 4.55 22.52 32.21
N TRP A 444 3.49 22.39 31.41
CA TRP A 444 3.19 23.36 30.36
C TRP A 444 1.83 24.02 30.67
N ASP A 445 1.86 25.26 31.15
CA ASP A 445 0.67 26.07 31.42
C ASP A 445 0.24 26.79 30.14
N ASP A 446 -0.61 26.15 29.38
CA ASP A 446 -1.00 26.58 28.06
C ASP A 446 -2.27 27.43 28.06
N PRO A 447 -2.30 28.60 27.39
CA PRO A 447 -3.48 29.47 27.38
C PRO A 447 -4.75 28.84 26.78
N ALA A 448 -4.59 27.85 25.86
CA ALA A 448 -5.72 27.21 25.19
C ALA A 448 -6.14 25.89 25.86
N TYR A 449 -5.21 25.16 26.46
CA TYR A 449 -5.42 23.80 26.98
C TYR A 449 -5.30 23.73 28.49
N GLY A 450 -4.91 24.83 29.19
CA GLY A 450 -4.59 24.82 30.61
C GLY A 450 -3.30 24.06 30.92
N LEU A 451 -3.17 23.53 32.13
CA LEU A 451 -1.96 22.85 32.59
C LEU A 451 -1.83 21.45 31.94
N LEU A 452 -0.97 21.37 30.94
CA LEU A 452 -0.62 20.11 30.31
C LEU A 452 0.36 19.32 31.17
N GLN A 453 0.06 18.03 31.34
CA GLN A 453 0.91 17.09 32.04
C GLN A 453 2.02 16.54 31.14
N PRO A 454 3.14 16.04 31.67
CA PRO A 454 4.30 15.54 30.89
C PRO A 454 3.93 14.58 29.77
N TRP A 455 3.09 13.58 30.04
CA TRP A 455 2.66 12.59 29.05
C TRP A 455 1.91 13.19 27.84
N GLN A 456 1.48 14.45 27.92
CA GLN A 456 0.76 15.13 26.83
C GLN A 456 1.69 15.84 25.85
N PHE A 457 2.94 16.12 26.23
CA PHE A 457 3.87 16.87 25.37
C PHE A 457 5.26 16.25 25.25
N ILE A 458 5.74 15.43 26.19
CA ILE A 458 7.08 14.82 26.13
C ILE A 458 7.18 13.91 24.89
N GLU A 459 6.37 12.87 24.80
CA GLU A 459 6.41 11.92 23.69
C GLU A 459 6.28 12.57 22.29
N PRO A 460 5.32 13.52 22.05
CA PRO A 460 5.26 14.27 20.80
C PRO A 460 6.54 15.04 20.46
N LEU A 461 7.16 15.66 21.48
CA LEU A 461 8.38 16.43 21.30
C LEU A 461 9.60 15.53 21.06
N GLU A 462 9.68 14.36 21.71
CA GLU A 462 10.70 13.37 21.44
C GLU A 462 10.60 12.83 20.00
N LYS A 463 9.39 12.43 19.56
CA LYS A 463 9.13 11.99 18.17
C LYS A 463 9.50 13.05 17.14
N ALA A 464 9.39 14.33 17.51
CA ALA A 464 9.75 15.47 16.67
C ALA A 464 11.22 15.92 16.82
N ASN A 465 12.02 15.29 17.70
CA ASN A 465 13.38 15.72 18.09
C ASN A 465 13.43 17.16 18.63
N LEU A 466 12.43 17.55 19.41
CA LEU A 466 12.29 18.90 19.97
C LEU A 466 12.31 18.94 21.51
N ILE A 467 12.44 17.78 22.17
CA ILE A 467 12.37 17.68 23.62
C ILE A 467 13.51 18.45 24.31
N TYR A 468 14.70 18.52 23.70
CA TYR A 468 15.82 19.29 24.22
C TYR A 468 15.46 20.74 24.60
N LYS A 469 14.40 21.31 23.98
CA LYS A 469 13.93 22.68 24.32
C LYS A 469 13.27 22.76 25.68
N VAL A 470 12.66 21.65 26.12
CA VAL A 470 12.08 21.54 27.47
C VAL A 470 13.19 21.33 28.46
N ASP A 471 14.12 20.42 28.20
CA ASP A 471 15.16 20.03 29.14
C ASP A 471 16.16 21.17 29.36
N THR A 472 16.56 21.85 28.28
CA THR A 472 17.38 23.07 28.39
C THR A 472 16.65 24.24 29.07
N PHE A 473 15.31 24.34 28.92
CA PHE A 473 14.51 25.33 29.61
C PHE A 473 14.50 25.05 31.11
N ILE A 474 14.31 23.80 31.56
CA ILE A 474 14.33 23.42 32.97
C ILE A 474 15.63 23.88 33.62
N LEU A 475 16.75 23.54 33.01
CA LEU A 475 18.08 23.88 33.47
C LEU A 475 18.29 25.39 33.59
N ALA A 476 17.95 26.15 32.56
CA ALA A 476 18.05 27.62 32.58
C ALA A 476 17.10 28.26 33.58
N GLN A 477 15.91 27.68 33.82
CA GLN A 477 14.94 28.18 34.81
C GLN A 477 15.43 27.95 36.22
N TYR A 478 15.93 26.73 36.52
CA TYR A 478 16.53 26.43 37.80
C TYR A 478 17.69 27.39 38.11
N GLY A 479 18.59 27.63 37.18
CA GLY A 479 19.70 28.57 37.36
C GLY A 479 19.21 29.98 37.73
N ARG A 480 18.17 30.48 37.08
CA ARG A 480 17.56 31.78 37.44
C ARG A 480 16.95 31.77 38.83
N GLU A 481 16.15 30.77 39.14
CA GLU A 481 15.45 30.66 40.44
C GLU A 481 16.43 30.50 41.57
N ARG A 482 17.50 29.71 41.37
CA ARG A 482 18.60 29.58 42.36
C ARG A 482 19.28 30.91 42.63
N GLN A 483 19.61 31.69 41.61
CA GLN A 483 20.20 33.04 41.80
C GLN A 483 19.23 34.00 42.51
N GLU A 484 17.94 33.91 42.24
CA GLU A 484 16.93 34.72 42.92
C GLU A 484 16.80 34.35 44.40
N CYS A 485 16.82 33.06 44.73
CA CYS A 485 16.85 32.59 46.12
C CYS A 485 18.12 33.08 46.84
N MET A 486 19.28 32.94 46.23
CA MET A 486 20.55 33.40 46.83
C MET A 486 20.55 34.89 47.10
N LYS A 487 19.96 35.73 46.22
CA LYS A 487 19.81 37.18 46.47
C LYS A 487 18.91 37.49 47.69
N ARG A 488 17.99 36.59 48.04
CA ARG A 488 17.14 36.69 49.24
C ARG A 488 17.76 36.06 50.48
N GLY A 489 18.96 35.46 50.36
CA GLY A 489 19.62 34.74 51.44
C GLY A 489 19.06 33.36 51.71
N GLU A 490 18.35 32.79 50.71
CA GLU A 490 17.75 31.47 50.73
C GLU A 490 18.60 30.49 49.91
N HIS A 491 18.63 29.23 50.28
CA HIS A 491 19.33 28.20 49.51
C HIS A 491 18.35 27.21 48.90
N LEU A 492 18.23 27.22 47.54
CA LEU A 492 17.49 26.20 46.82
C LEU A 492 18.37 24.93 46.76
N ALA A 493 17.77 23.80 47.12
CA ALA A 493 18.46 22.52 47.11
C ALA A 493 18.91 22.13 45.71
N PRO A 494 19.89 21.20 45.57
CA PRO A 494 20.25 20.60 44.30
C PRO A 494 19.06 20.06 43.54
N ILE A 495 19.21 19.91 42.24
CA ILE A 495 18.21 19.23 41.39
C ILE A 495 18.80 18.09 40.58
N SER A 496 17.97 17.08 40.38
CA SER A 496 18.09 16.18 39.22
C SER A 496 17.17 16.63 38.09
N PHE A 497 17.58 16.43 36.85
CA PHE A 497 16.78 16.75 35.66
C PHE A 497 16.94 15.69 34.57
N ASN A 498 15.85 15.44 33.88
CA ASN A 498 15.78 14.43 32.87
C ASN A 498 16.42 14.87 31.55
N LEU A 499 17.19 13.98 30.92
CA LEU A 499 17.64 14.08 29.54
C LEU A 499 17.06 12.93 28.71
N SER A 500 16.36 13.28 27.64
CA SER A 500 15.90 12.29 26.68
C SER A 500 17.06 11.77 25.82
N ARG A 501 16.97 10.54 25.39
CA ARG A 501 17.90 9.99 24.41
C ARG A 501 18.06 10.85 23.16
N THR A 502 16.97 11.49 22.72
CA THR A 502 16.98 12.33 21.51
C THR A 502 17.83 13.58 21.67
N ASP A 503 18.11 14.04 22.88
CA ASP A 503 18.93 15.23 23.14
C ASP A 503 20.38 15.04 22.70
N PHE A 504 20.91 13.83 22.87
CA PHE A 504 22.28 13.46 22.46
C PHE A 504 22.48 13.48 20.94
N TYR A 505 21.40 13.47 20.16
CA TYR A 505 21.45 13.52 18.70
C TYR A 505 20.93 14.84 18.12
N SER A 506 20.09 15.55 18.87
CA SER A 506 19.38 16.75 18.39
C SER A 506 20.15 18.05 18.63
N CYS A 507 21.05 18.04 19.62
CA CYS A 507 21.86 19.21 19.98
C CYS A 507 23.16 18.77 20.67
N ASP A 508 24.10 19.73 20.87
CA ASP A 508 25.24 19.52 21.76
C ASP A 508 24.83 19.80 23.22
N ILE A 509 24.12 18.81 23.78
CA ILE A 509 23.55 18.94 25.13
C ILE A 509 24.64 19.16 26.19
N TYR A 510 25.82 18.56 26.03
CA TYR A 510 26.95 18.77 26.94
C TYR A 510 27.39 20.22 27.02
N SER A 511 27.61 20.86 25.86
CA SER A 511 27.98 22.30 25.83
C SER A 511 26.89 23.17 26.40
N ILE A 512 25.60 22.86 26.13
CA ILE A 512 24.48 23.63 26.68
C ILE A 512 24.43 23.52 28.20
N VAL A 513 24.61 22.32 28.77
CA VAL A 513 24.64 22.13 30.23
C VAL A 513 25.80 22.91 30.82
N LYS A 514 27.02 22.76 30.28
CA LYS A 514 28.22 23.49 30.71
C LYS A 514 28.02 25.00 30.66
N ASP A 515 27.60 25.55 29.52
CA ASP A 515 27.39 27.00 29.37
C ASP A 515 26.35 27.54 30.32
N THR A 516 25.30 26.75 30.61
CA THR A 516 24.25 27.14 31.57
C THR A 516 24.79 27.12 33.01
N MET A 517 25.60 26.13 33.39
CA MET A 517 26.25 26.12 34.70
C MET A 517 27.16 27.33 34.88
N GLU A 518 27.98 27.64 33.86
CA GLU A 518 28.85 28.83 33.89
C GLU A 518 28.02 30.13 33.95
N GLN A 519 26.98 30.27 33.15
CA GLN A 519 26.11 31.46 33.07
C GLN A 519 25.43 31.78 34.38
N TYR A 520 24.95 30.76 35.10
CA TYR A 520 24.18 30.92 36.35
C TYR A 520 24.99 30.58 37.59
N GLU A 521 26.29 30.33 37.46
CA GLU A 521 27.19 29.96 38.56
C GLU A 521 26.65 28.76 39.37
N ILE A 522 26.17 27.72 38.66
CA ILE A 522 25.65 26.49 39.28
C ILE A 522 26.86 25.60 39.61
N PRO A 523 27.09 25.28 40.91
CA PRO A 523 28.17 24.37 41.25
C PRO A 523 27.83 22.92 40.84
N PRO A 524 28.82 22.07 40.57
CA PRO A 524 28.57 20.69 40.12
C PRO A 524 27.70 19.85 41.05
N ASP A 525 27.84 20.03 42.34
CA ASP A 525 27.09 19.33 43.40
C ASP A 525 25.62 19.78 43.52
N ALA A 526 25.21 20.78 42.75
CA ALA A 526 23.82 21.27 42.74
C ALA A 526 23.03 20.77 41.53
N LEU A 527 23.59 19.91 40.71
CA LEU A 527 22.97 19.47 39.47
C LEU A 527 23.29 17.99 39.15
N HIS A 528 22.26 17.18 38.93
CA HIS A 528 22.38 15.77 38.55
C HIS A 528 21.61 15.47 37.29
N VAL A 529 22.12 14.57 36.46
CA VAL A 529 21.56 14.22 35.16
C VAL A 529 20.84 12.88 35.24
N GLU A 530 19.57 12.81 34.85
CA GLU A 530 18.82 11.58 34.79
C GLU A 530 18.71 11.07 33.34
N ILE A 531 18.98 9.78 33.11
CA ILE A 531 18.91 9.13 31.80
C ILE A 531 18.11 7.85 31.94
N THR A 532 17.04 7.70 31.13
CA THR A 532 16.17 6.52 31.21
C THR A 532 16.84 5.24 30.70
N GLU A 533 16.46 4.07 31.28
CA GLU A 533 16.94 2.75 30.86
C GLU A 533 16.78 2.52 29.34
N SER A 534 15.67 2.98 28.76
CA SER A 534 15.38 2.84 27.33
C SER A 534 16.36 3.60 26.42
N ALA A 535 17.03 4.62 26.93
CA ALA A 535 18.04 5.38 26.20
C ALA A 535 19.32 4.55 25.94
N VAL A 536 19.59 3.57 26.80
CA VAL A 536 20.84 2.78 26.83
C VAL A 536 20.91 1.69 25.73
N THR A 537 19.80 1.20 25.22
CA THR A 537 19.73 -0.07 24.46
C THR A 537 20.23 -0.02 23.02
N ARG A 538 20.52 1.16 22.43
CA ARG A 538 20.85 1.25 20.98
C ARG A 538 22.26 1.69 20.62
N ASP A 539 22.90 2.50 21.45
CA ASP A 539 24.25 2.99 21.15
C ASP A 539 25.04 3.20 22.45
N LEU A 540 25.53 2.07 22.99
CA LEU A 540 26.18 2.01 24.29
C LEU A 540 27.46 2.85 24.36
N GLU A 541 28.25 2.89 23.28
CA GLU A 541 29.52 3.62 23.26
C GLU A 541 29.32 5.14 23.29
N GLN A 542 28.29 5.64 22.57
CA GLN A 542 27.97 7.07 22.59
C GLN A 542 27.45 7.51 23.96
N LEU A 543 26.62 6.70 24.60
CA LEU A 543 26.14 6.98 25.94
C LEU A 543 27.26 6.95 26.98
N LYS A 544 28.15 5.99 26.88
CA LYS A 544 29.34 5.90 27.73
C LYS A 544 30.25 7.14 27.65
N GLU A 545 30.43 7.63 26.44
CA GLU A 545 31.15 8.89 26.21
C GLU A 545 30.43 10.10 26.81
N ALA A 546 29.10 10.13 26.72
CA ALA A 546 28.27 11.20 27.29
C ALA A 546 28.32 11.19 28.83
N ILE A 547 28.18 10.05 29.48
CA ILE A 547 28.28 9.89 30.93
C ILE A 547 29.64 10.38 31.39
N ARG A 548 30.73 9.93 30.73
CA ARG A 548 32.10 10.38 31.07
C ARG A 548 32.24 11.91 30.99
N LYS A 549 31.68 12.55 29.96
CA LYS A 549 31.71 14.01 29.82
C LYS A 549 30.97 14.72 30.95
N PHE A 550 29.86 14.19 31.43
CA PHE A 550 29.14 14.75 32.57
C PHE A 550 29.94 14.57 33.87
N HIS A 551 30.56 13.42 34.09
CA HIS A 551 31.49 13.21 35.20
C HIS A 551 32.69 14.15 35.15
N ASP A 552 33.23 14.44 33.96
CA ASP A 552 34.35 15.41 33.79
C ASP A 552 33.90 16.86 34.20
N LEU A 553 32.61 17.16 34.14
CA LEU A 553 32.04 18.40 34.71
C LEU A 553 31.78 18.32 36.23
N GLY A 554 31.98 17.17 36.84
CA GLY A 554 31.65 16.92 38.24
C GLY A 554 30.18 16.65 38.55
N LEU A 555 29.37 16.33 37.50
CA LEU A 555 27.94 16.00 37.66
C LEU A 555 27.79 14.51 37.94
N GLU A 556 26.84 14.15 38.79
CA GLU A 556 26.38 12.77 38.90
C GLU A 556 25.40 12.42 37.80
N VAL A 557 25.44 11.16 37.35
CA VAL A 557 24.55 10.63 36.33
C VAL A 557 23.73 9.48 36.90
N TRP A 558 22.41 9.64 36.86
CA TRP A 558 21.46 8.74 37.44
C TRP A 558 20.71 7.93 36.39
N MET A 559 20.51 6.65 36.65
CA MET A 559 19.70 5.79 35.80
C MET A 559 18.25 5.86 36.25
N ASP A 560 17.38 6.33 35.33
CA ASP A 560 15.95 6.45 35.59
C ASP A 560 15.16 5.24 35.07
N ASP A 561 13.95 5.00 35.62
CA ASP A 561 13.00 3.93 35.24
C ASP A 561 13.59 2.51 35.35
N PHE A 562 14.53 2.24 36.26
CA PHE A 562 15.17 0.92 36.38
C PHE A 562 14.14 -0.16 36.70
N GLY A 563 14.03 -1.17 35.77
CA GLY A 563 13.13 -2.31 35.91
C GLY A 563 11.78 -2.15 35.23
N SER A 564 11.50 -1.04 34.56
CA SER A 564 10.28 -0.83 33.79
C SER A 564 10.23 -1.64 32.49
N GLY A 565 11.42 -2.15 32.02
CA GLY A 565 11.58 -2.89 30.78
C GLY A 565 12.29 -4.24 30.96
N TYR A 566 12.93 -4.71 29.90
CA TYR A 566 13.84 -5.87 29.95
C TYR A 566 15.20 -5.40 30.49
N SER A 567 15.27 -5.16 31.81
CA SER A 567 16.50 -4.70 32.45
C SER A 567 17.67 -5.65 32.18
N ASN A 568 18.59 -5.20 31.36
CA ASN A 568 19.81 -5.92 31.12
C ASN A 568 20.82 -5.51 32.20
N LEU A 569 20.98 -6.31 33.27
CA LEU A 569 21.96 -6.07 34.35
C LEU A 569 23.37 -5.82 33.83
N ASN A 570 23.69 -6.21 32.60
CA ASN A 570 24.98 -5.91 31.98
C ASN A 570 25.22 -4.40 31.81
N ILE A 571 24.16 -3.62 31.71
CA ILE A 571 24.20 -2.15 31.57
C ILE A 571 24.91 -1.53 32.79
N LEU A 572 24.56 -1.98 34.01
CA LEU A 572 25.14 -1.50 35.24
C LEU A 572 26.63 -1.85 35.38
N LYS A 573 27.09 -2.86 34.64
CA LYS A 573 28.49 -3.23 34.57
C LYS A 573 29.29 -2.38 33.57
N GLU A 574 28.63 -1.91 32.53
CA GLU A 574 29.27 -1.25 31.39
C GLU A 574 29.22 0.27 31.47
N LEU A 575 28.27 0.82 32.22
CA LEU A 575 28.07 2.26 32.41
C LEU A 575 28.21 2.62 33.87
N ASP A 576 28.89 3.72 34.12
CA ASP A 576 29.22 4.23 35.46
C ASP A 576 28.15 5.18 35.94
N PHE A 577 27.08 4.61 36.54
CA PHE A 577 25.98 5.38 37.14
C PHE A 577 26.23 5.59 38.64
N ASP A 578 25.91 6.78 39.14
CA ASP A 578 26.03 7.14 40.56
C ASP A 578 24.81 6.71 41.38
N VAL A 579 23.62 6.72 40.74
CA VAL A 579 22.34 6.39 41.38
C VAL A 579 21.49 5.57 40.42
N ILE A 580 20.72 4.63 40.98
CA ILE A 580 19.65 3.92 40.27
C ILE A 580 18.30 4.32 40.88
N LYS A 581 17.36 4.83 40.06
CA LYS A 581 15.99 5.11 40.45
C LYS A 581 15.11 3.88 40.22
N LEU A 582 14.55 3.32 41.29
CA LEU A 582 13.67 2.15 41.23
C LEU A 582 12.27 2.61 40.83
N ASP A 583 11.80 2.20 39.64
CA ASP A 583 10.50 2.58 39.11
C ASP A 583 9.35 2.20 40.03
N MET A 584 8.34 3.08 40.11
CA MET A 584 7.15 2.88 40.92
C MET A 584 6.36 1.60 40.56
N ALA A 585 6.58 0.98 39.41
CA ALA A 585 5.93 -0.28 39.03
C ALA A 585 6.26 -1.41 40.04
N PHE A 586 7.47 -1.39 40.63
CA PHE A 586 7.85 -2.33 41.69
C PHE A 586 7.08 -2.12 42.99
N LEU A 587 6.59 -0.90 43.24
CA LEU A 587 5.95 -0.49 44.50
C LEU A 587 4.42 -0.45 44.44
N ARG A 588 3.81 -0.38 43.24
CA ARG A 588 2.36 -0.28 43.02
C ARG A 588 1.55 -1.47 43.54
N ASN A 589 2.07 -2.70 43.40
CA ASN A 589 1.45 -3.93 43.87
C ASN A 589 2.40 -4.61 44.86
N PHE A 590 2.73 -3.87 45.93
CA PHE A 590 3.72 -4.32 46.90
C PHE A 590 3.26 -5.59 47.61
N ASP A 591 3.89 -6.69 47.28
CA ASP A 591 3.69 -8.02 47.85
C ASP A 591 5.02 -8.62 48.34
N CYS A 592 4.98 -9.85 48.84
CA CYS A 592 6.17 -10.52 49.33
C CYS A 592 7.24 -10.72 48.28
N ASP A 593 6.85 -10.98 47.05
CA ASP A 593 7.78 -11.23 45.96
C ASP A 593 8.44 -9.92 45.50
N SER A 594 7.67 -8.83 45.41
CA SER A 594 8.18 -7.48 45.12
C SER A 594 9.17 -7.03 46.22
N ALA A 595 8.85 -7.29 47.48
CA ALA A 595 9.75 -6.97 48.61
C ALA A 595 11.10 -7.70 48.51
N ILE A 596 11.09 -8.97 48.11
CA ILE A 596 12.31 -9.75 47.90
C ILE A 596 13.13 -9.17 46.74
N ILE A 597 12.49 -8.84 45.64
CA ILE A 597 13.16 -8.27 44.45
C ILE A 597 13.81 -6.95 44.80
N ILE A 598 13.07 -6.01 45.43
CA ILE A 598 13.58 -4.69 45.82
C ILE A 598 14.77 -4.80 46.77
N LYS A 599 14.70 -5.64 47.80
CA LYS A 599 15.81 -5.85 48.74
C LYS A 599 17.07 -6.35 48.05
N ASN A 600 16.92 -7.27 47.08
CA ASN A 600 18.06 -7.80 46.31
C ASN A 600 18.64 -6.77 45.33
N ILE A 601 17.82 -5.91 44.74
CA ILE A 601 18.32 -4.81 43.90
C ILE A 601 19.09 -3.79 44.74
N ILE A 602 18.56 -3.37 45.87
CA ILE A 602 19.24 -2.43 46.78
C ILE A 602 20.59 -3.03 47.24
N HIS A 603 20.61 -4.31 47.61
CA HIS A 603 21.82 -4.99 48.03
C HIS A 603 22.85 -5.04 46.89
N MET A 604 22.45 -5.44 45.70
CA MET A 604 23.29 -5.46 44.51
C MET A 604 23.88 -4.07 44.17
N ALA A 605 23.05 -3.05 44.16
CA ALA A 605 23.47 -1.67 43.91
C ALA A 605 24.53 -1.21 44.93
N ARG A 606 24.34 -1.52 46.23
CA ARG A 606 25.30 -1.22 47.29
C ARG A 606 26.63 -1.93 47.09
N GLU A 607 26.63 -3.20 46.67
CA GLU A 607 27.90 -3.95 46.35
C GLU A 607 28.64 -3.34 45.16
N LEU A 608 27.91 -2.70 44.23
CA LEU A 608 28.46 -1.98 43.10
C LEU A 608 28.86 -0.53 43.42
N ASN A 609 28.68 -0.07 44.67
CA ASN A 609 28.85 1.32 45.12
C ASN A 609 27.92 2.33 44.42
N ILE A 610 26.75 1.88 44.00
CA ILE A 610 25.70 2.68 43.36
C ILE A 610 24.63 2.97 44.44
N ARG A 611 24.27 4.21 44.59
CA ARG A 611 23.15 4.60 45.50
C ARG A 611 21.80 4.24 44.87
N THR A 612 20.79 4.12 45.72
CA THR A 612 19.43 3.77 45.33
C THR A 612 18.44 4.85 45.70
N LEU A 613 17.53 5.18 44.76
CA LEU A 613 16.37 6.04 44.99
C LEU A 613 15.10 5.25 44.69
N ALA A 614 14.15 5.17 45.64
CA ALA A 614 12.88 4.53 45.41
C ALA A 614 11.80 5.58 45.07
N GLU A 615 11.17 5.40 43.90
CA GLU A 615 10.09 6.29 43.41
C GLU A 615 8.71 5.79 43.79
N GLY A 616 7.72 6.73 43.86
CA GLY A 616 6.32 6.38 44.07
C GLY A 616 6.00 5.92 45.48
N VAL A 617 6.75 6.37 46.46
CA VAL A 617 6.44 6.13 47.89
C VAL A 617 5.16 6.86 48.26
N GLU A 618 4.08 6.12 48.59
CA GLU A 618 2.76 6.70 48.90
C GLU A 618 2.36 6.52 50.36
N THR A 619 3.00 5.59 51.11
CA THR A 619 2.62 5.24 52.47
C THR A 619 3.81 5.20 53.42
N ARG A 620 3.58 5.40 54.72
CA ARG A 620 4.58 5.24 55.76
C ARG A 620 5.16 3.81 55.81
N ASP A 621 4.30 2.81 55.70
CA ASP A 621 4.71 1.40 55.75
C ASP A 621 5.72 1.07 54.67
N LEU A 622 5.52 1.61 53.47
CA LEU A 622 6.44 1.43 52.35
C LEU A 622 7.78 2.14 52.60
N PHE A 623 7.72 3.34 53.18
CA PHE A 623 8.93 4.06 53.57
C PHE A 623 9.74 3.31 54.65
N ASP A 624 9.07 2.78 55.68
CA ASP A 624 9.70 1.99 56.76
C ASP A 624 10.35 0.73 56.18
N PHE A 625 9.71 0.06 55.23
CA PHE A 625 10.27 -1.07 54.49
C PHE A 625 11.55 -0.68 53.72
N LEU A 626 11.56 0.47 53.04
CA LEU A 626 12.74 0.95 52.29
C LEU A 626 13.89 1.30 53.25
N GLN A 627 13.57 1.84 54.41
CA GLN A 627 14.55 2.10 55.45
C GLN A 627 15.17 0.80 56.00
N GLU A 628 14.34 -0.24 56.26
CA GLU A 628 14.83 -1.56 56.66
C GLU A 628 15.65 -2.24 55.54
N ALA A 629 15.24 -2.11 54.25
CA ALA A 629 15.95 -2.64 53.09
C ALA A 629 17.30 -1.92 52.87
N GLY A 630 17.46 -0.74 53.46
CA GLY A 630 18.67 0.08 53.37
C GLY A 630 18.76 0.87 52.05
N CYS A 631 17.63 1.28 51.51
CA CYS A 631 17.56 2.27 50.43
C CYS A 631 18.17 3.59 50.88
N ASP A 632 18.83 4.32 49.97
CA ASP A 632 19.51 5.57 50.33
C ASP A 632 18.55 6.76 50.26
N MET A 633 17.70 6.83 49.23
CA MET A 633 16.81 7.97 48.96
C MET A 633 15.39 7.49 48.64
N ALA A 634 14.40 8.34 48.87
CA ALA A 634 13.00 8.06 48.58
C ALA A 634 12.28 9.31 48.07
N GLN A 635 11.38 9.10 47.12
CA GLN A 635 10.55 10.12 46.50
C GLN A 635 9.12 9.60 46.33
N GLY A 636 8.12 10.45 46.57
CA GLY A 636 6.74 10.06 46.35
C GLY A 636 5.71 10.98 47.00
N TYR A 637 4.44 10.68 46.77
CA TYR A 637 3.31 11.48 47.24
C TYR A 637 3.13 11.43 48.76
N TYR A 638 3.78 10.49 49.41
CA TYR A 638 3.86 10.47 50.86
C TYR A 638 4.54 11.74 51.42
N PHE A 639 5.56 12.25 50.73
CA PHE A 639 6.25 13.48 51.13
C PHE A 639 5.61 14.73 50.49
N SER A 640 5.57 14.78 49.16
CA SER A 640 4.92 15.84 48.42
C SER A 640 4.66 15.43 46.97
N ARG A 641 3.63 16.01 46.38
CA ARG A 641 3.50 16.07 44.91
C ARG A 641 4.49 17.07 44.36
N PRO A 642 4.84 17.01 43.05
CA PRO A 642 5.59 18.09 42.40
C PRO A 642 4.86 19.43 42.59
N ILE A 643 5.55 20.43 43.12
CA ILE A 643 5.02 21.78 43.45
C ILE A 643 5.92 22.86 42.85
N PRO A 644 5.37 24.05 42.49
CA PRO A 644 6.17 25.18 42.03
C PRO A 644 7.02 25.77 43.15
N LEU A 645 8.04 26.57 42.82
CA LEU A 645 9.00 27.14 43.77
C LEU A 645 8.31 27.95 44.89
N ASP A 646 7.29 28.72 44.54
CA ASP A 646 6.55 29.54 45.51
C ASP A 646 5.93 28.70 46.63
N GLU A 647 5.37 27.52 46.31
CA GLU A 647 4.82 26.59 47.29
C GLU A 647 5.89 25.89 48.13
N ILE A 648 7.12 25.69 47.59
CA ILE A 648 8.26 25.17 48.35
C ILE A 648 8.59 26.11 49.51
N GLN A 649 8.64 27.40 49.22
CA GLN A 649 8.95 28.43 50.20
C GLN A 649 7.89 28.47 51.32
N GLU A 650 6.60 28.44 50.96
CA GLU A 650 5.48 28.43 51.90
C GLU A 650 5.48 27.20 52.82
N LYS A 651 5.87 26.03 52.30
CA LYS A 651 5.88 24.76 53.03
C LYS A 651 7.17 24.51 53.84
N GLY A 652 8.16 25.41 53.75
CA GLY A 652 9.41 25.30 54.47
C GLY A 652 10.34 24.16 54.03
N PHE A 653 10.22 23.72 52.76
CA PHE A 653 11.12 22.72 52.16
C PHE A 653 12.42 23.33 51.62
N MET A 654 12.77 24.54 52.03
CA MET A 654 14.07 25.13 51.69
C MET A 654 15.18 24.55 52.61
N LEU A 655 16.38 24.44 52.06
CA LEU A 655 17.54 24.10 52.89
C LEU A 655 17.83 25.29 53.84
N PRO A 656 18.17 25.01 55.10
CA PRO A 656 18.44 26.05 56.08
C PRO A 656 19.67 26.93 55.72
#